data_02265f2a7379e762e395211b323adbad
#
_entry.id   02265f2a7379e762e395211b323adbad
#
_cell.length_a   1.000
_cell.length_b   1.000
_cell.length_c   1.000
_cell.angle_alpha   90.00
_cell.angle_beta   90.00
_cell.angle_gamma   90.00
#
_symmetry.space_group_name_H-M   'P 1'
#
loop_
_entity.id
_entity.type
_entity.pdbx_description
1 polymer ?
#
loop_
_entity_poly.entity_id
_entity_poly.type
_entity_poly.pdbx_seq_one_letter_code
_entity_poly.pdbx_strand_id
1 'polypeptide(L)'
;MTSFRIRFAVLLALTTSTILADGPTDNQAASVRPVPPPGIVIDSEVRASLQQELGSLNEQIGELRKSKSAIVQRYLPDVEVFARAVELALNEDGFFEPKDTERAKLVLQEGFKRASELKSEKTPWASPNSGFLPTVRGYRSKLDGTVQPYGIVGYSNPRKARADIWCRGRSEKGLELQFIAARMTSPDPIPAAGVIMIHPFGRYCNANKLAGEVDTLEVLEHAMMEYQLDPKRIAIRGFSMGGAAAWHLAVHYPDKWFAANPGAGFSETPQFLKVFQSEELKPTWYEQKLWQMYDCPVWARNLRMLPTIAYSGEIDKQKQAADVMAEACWNLPENERFELTHIIAPKTAHKIDPAARVEIEKRLATLDAMRSSEPPKQVSFTTTTLKYNKAHWVTINAIKEHWSPATVHATWDSPRPSTSEVGIAIRVDNVTDLSLGFDADHVPLQVAWIDISIGDQHIGVARRSDMSWGVRLRNIGSKWEQVSPVEPPSTELCKKHGLQGPIDDAFMGPFLFVKPTAAGRHPKVDQWVDSEFNRAVREWHRQMRGDAIVKTSEELKPEDIENFNLILWGDPQSNPTLAKIADKLPIQWSREHVVVGARKFDAASHAPVLIYPNPLNPQRYIVLNSGFTYREYDYLNNARQIPKLPDWAVVDLTTPPSAQFPGRIADADFFDEKWGLRPPHTALK
;
A
#
# COMPACT_ATOMS: atom_id res chain seq x y z
N MET A 1 -19.09 -76.29 10.48
CA MET A 1 -19.90 -75.03 10.46
C MET A 1 -18.99 -73.84 10.72
N THR A 2 -18.44 -73.28 9.65
CA THR A 2 -17.44 -72.21 9.68
C THR A 2 -18.09 -70.95 9.13
N SER A 3 -18.29 -69.93 9.98
CA SER A 3 -18.86 -68.66 9.59
C SER A 3 -17.77 -67.69 9.12
N PHE A 4 -17.81 -67.36 7.84
CA PHE A 4 -17.01 -66.33 7.20
C PHE A 4 -17.56 -64.95 7.57
N ARG A 5 -16.80 -64.11 8.29
CA ARG A 5 -17.10 -62.69 8.48
C ARG A 5 -16.32 -61.86 7.44
N ILE A 6 -17.02 -61.37 6.44
CA ILE A 6 -16.50 -60.36 5.50
C ILE A 6 -16.46 -59.02 6.20
N ARG A 7 -15.27 -58.48 6.41
CA ARG A 7 -15.07 -57.06 6.82
C ARG A 7 -15.00 -56.21 5.57
N PHE A 8 -16.03 -55.42 5.35
CA PHE A 8 -15.98 -54.30 4.41
C PHE A 8 -15.13 -53.17 5.02
N ALA A 9 -13.93 -52.95 4.46
CA ALA A 9 -13.15 -51.75 4.71
C ALA A 9 -13.68 -50.65 3.76
N VAL A 10 -14.42 -49.71 4.29
CA VAL A 10 -14.75 -48.46 3.56
C VAL A 10 -13.52 -47.58 3.57
N LEU A 11 -12.82 -47.53 2.45
CA LEU A 11 -11.73 -46.58 2.22
C LEU A 11 -12.38 -45.21 1.98
N LEU A 12 -12.44 -44.38 3.02
CA LEU A 12 -12.81 -42.96 2.89
C LEU A 12 -11.63 -42.24 2.22
N ALA A 13 -11.69 -42.08 0.91
CA ALA A 13 -10.78 -41.18 0.19
C ALA A 13 -11.11 -39.76 0.59
N LEU A 14 -10.42 -39.22 1.58
CA LEU A 14 -10.33 -37.82 1.85
C LEU A 14 -9.58 -37.13 0.69
N THR A 15 -10.29 -36.76 -0.36
CA THR A 15 -9.79 -35.79 -1.31
C THR A 15 -9.73 -34.45 -0.61
N THR A 16 -8.62 -34.17 0.07
CA THR A 16 -8.23 -32.81 0.38
C THR A 16 -7.96 -32.13 -0.96
N SER A 17 -8.97 -31.49 -1.53
CA SER A 17 -8.76 -30.48 -2.54
C SER A 17 -7.98 -29.33 -1.88
N THR A 18 -6.66 -29.43 -1.89
CA THR A 18 -5.79 -28.27 -1.73
C THR A 18 -6.18 -27.34 -2.86
N ILE A 19 -6.91 -26.30 -2.53
CA ILE A 19 -7.08 -25.14 -3.39
C ILE A 19 -5.67 -24.57 -3.50
N LEU A 20 -4.95 -24.98 -4.56
CA LEU A 20 -3.70 -24.37 -4.97
C LEU A 20 -4.07 -23.02 -5.61
N ALA A 21 -4.37 -22.02 -4.78
CA ALA A 21 -4.19 -20.65 -5.18
C ALA A 21 -2.69 -20.50 -5.50
N ASP A 22 -2.34 -19.98 -6.67
CA ASP A 22 -0.99 -19.78 -7.16
C ASP A 22 -0.23 -21.08 -7.56
N GLY A 23 -0.78 -21.85 -8.49
CA GLY A 23 -0.12 -23.02 -9.07
C GLY A 23 0.52 -22.72 -10.44
N PRO A 24 1.27 -23.69 -11.03
CA PRO A 24 1.86 -23.55 -12.38
C PRO A 24 0.83 -23.25 -13.49
N THR A 25 -0.44 -23.57 -13.28
CA THR A 25 -1.53 -23.23 -14.21
C THR A 25 -1.79 -21.71 -14.29
N ASP A 26 -1.39 -20.94 -13.29
CA ASP A 26 -1.54 -19.48 -13.25
C ASP A 26 -0.39 -18.74 -13.96
N ASN A 27 0.50 -19.45 -14.67
CA ASN A 27 1.59 -18.86 -15.48
C ASN A 27 1.24 -18.67 -16.96
N GLN A 28 -0.03 -18.80 -17.34
CA GLN A 28 -0.46 -18.71 -18.74
C GLN A 28 -1.25 -17.42 -18.99
N ALA A 29 -0.58 -16.40 -19.49
CA ALA A 29 -1.22 -15.11 -19.80
C ALA A 29 -2.35 -15.17 -20.84
N ALA A 30 -2.38 -16.23 -21.67
CA ALA A 30 -3.43 -16.44 -22.66
C ALA A 30 -4.73 -17.02 -22.07
N SER A 31 -4.71 -17.56 -20.85
CA SER A 31 -5.86 -18.18 -20.19
C SER A 31 -6.00 -17.72 -18.74
N VAL A 32 -6.19 -16.41 -18.55
CA VAL A 32 -6.31 -15.81 -17.22
C VAL A 32 -7.72 -16.06 -16.67
N ARG A 33 -7.77 -16.75 -15.53
CA ARG A 33 -9.02 -16.93 -14.80
C ARG A 33 -9.44 -15.66 -14.05
N PRO A 34 -10.74 -15.45 -13.79
CA PRO A 34 -11.19 -14.29 -13.03
C PRO A 34 -10.76 -14.38 -11.54
N VAL A 35 -10.39 -13.22 -10.99
CA VAL A 35 -10.16 -13.00 -9.55
C VAL A 35 -10.97 -11.76 -9.15
N PRO A 36 -11.93 -11.85 -8.21
CA PRO A 36 -12.43 -13.07 -7.56
C PRO A 36 -13.04 -14.10 -8.53
N PRO A 37 -13.10 -15.38 -8.17
CA PRO A 37 -13.78 -16.39 -8.97
C PRO A 37 -15.28 -16.10 -9.03
N PRO A 38 -16.02 -16.68 -10.00
CA PRO A 38 -17.48 -16.57 -10.04
C PRO A 38 -18.13 -17.10 -8.75
N GLY A 39 -19.14 -16.40 -8.26
CA GLY A 39 -19.95 -16.83 -7.14
C GLY A 39 -20.92 -17.97 -7.49
N ILE A 40 -21.60 -18.49 -6.49
CA ILE A 40 -22.68 -19.44 -6.64
C ILE A 40 -24.02 -18.69 -6.86
N VAL A 41 -24.94 -19.32 -7.55
CA VAL A 41 -26.33 -18.86 -7.63
C VAL A 41 -27.00 -19.13 -6.28
N ILE A 42 -27.55 -18.10 -5.67
CA ILE A 42 -28.37 -18.21 -4.46
C ILE A 42 -29.85 -18.24 -4.83
N ASP A 43 -30.63 -18.88 -3.97
CA ASP A 43 -32.08 -18.96 -4.15
C ASP A 43 -32.71 -17.57 -4.35
N SER A 44 -33.69 -17.47 -5.26
CA SER A 44 -34.31 -16.20 -5.62
C SER A 44 -35.12 -15.56 -4.49
N GLU A 45 -35.76 -16.36 -3.61
CA GLU A 45 -36.50 -15.87 -2.45
C GLU A 45 -35.53 -15.33 -1.39
N VAL A 46 -34.41 -16.04 -1.21
CA VAL A 46 -33.32 -15.58 -0.29
C VAL A 46 -32.72 -14.28 -0.80
N ARG A 47 -32.45 -14.19 -2.13
CA ARG A 47 -31.94 -12.95 -2.75
C ARG A 47 -32.91 -11.79 -2.54
N ALA A 48 -34.20 -12.01 -2.80
CA ALA A 48 -35.23 -10.98 -2.62
C ALA A 48 -35.36 -10.53 -1.16
N SER A 49 -35.31 -11.46 -0.19
CA SER A 49 -35.29 -11.14 1.24
C SER A 49 -34.09 -10.27 1.63
N LEU A 50 -32.88 -10.65 1.20
CA LEU A 50 -31.66 -9.88 1.48
C LEU A 50 -31.71 -8.48 0.83
N GLN A 51 -32.26 -8.35 -0.38
CA GLN A 51 -32.44 -7.06 -1.05
C GLN A 51 -33.43 -6.15 -0.29
N GLN A 52 -34.55 -6.73 0.21
CA GLN A 52 -35.53 -6.00 1.00
C GLN A 52 -34.94 -5.52 2.33
N GLU A 53 -34.24 -6.39 3.05
CA GLU A 53 -33.57 -6.05 4.31
C GLU A 53 -32.51 -4.96 4.09
N LEU A 54 -31.69 -5.10 3.05
CA LEU A 54 -30.67 -4.09 2.66
C LEU A 54 -31.35 -2.74 2.34
N GLY A 55 -32.45 -2.74 1.59
CA GLY A 55 -33.23 -1.54 1.31
C GLY A 55 -33.67 -0.82 2.58
N SER A 56 -34.21 -1.56 3.54
CA SER A 56 -34.64 -1.02 4.83
C SER A 56 -33.47 -0.48 5.69
N LEU A 57 -32.30 -1.12 5.64
CA LEU A 57 -31.10 -0.62 6.29
C LEU A 57 -30.58 0.67 5.62
N ASN A 58 -30.61 0.72 4.27
CA ASN A 58 -30.20 1.91 3.53
C ASN A 58 -31.13 3.11 3.77
N GLU A 59 -32.42 2.90 4.00
CA GLU A 59 -33.33 3.96 4.43
C GLU A 59 -32.93 4.56 5.78
N GLN A 60 -32.62 3.71 6.77
CA GLN A 60 -32.15 4.17 8.08
C GLN A 60 -30.81 4.91 7.98
N ILE A 61 -29.86 4.41 7.17
CA ILE A 61 -28.60 5.08 6.88
C ILE A 61 -28.86 6.46 6.24
N GLY A 62 -29.82 6.54 5.30
CA GLY A 62 -30.23 7.79 4.65
C GLY A 62 -30.75 8.84 5.64
N GLU A 63 -31.44 8.42 6.71
CA GLU A 63 -31.85 9.31 7.79
C GLU A 63 -30.65 9.75 8.66
N LEU A 64 -29.78 8.81 9.02
CA LEU A 64 -28.58 9.12 9.81
C LEU A 64 -27.65 10.10 9.08
N ARG A 65 -27.51 10.02 7.76
CA ARG A 65 -26.75 10.98 6.95
C ARG A 65 -27.26 12.41 7.04
N LYS A 66 -28.56 12.60 7.30
CA LYS A 66 -29.17 13.93 7.46
C LYS A 66 -28.98 14.51 8.87
N SER A 67 -28.54 13.71 9.84
CA SER A 67 -28.30 14.13 11.21
C SER A 67 -27.21 15.20 11.29
N LYS A 68 -27.42 16.21 12.13
CA LYS A 68 -26.41 17.25 12.45
C LYS A 68 -25.55 16.89 13.67
N SER A 69 -25.83 15.74 14.30
CA SER A 69 -25.04 15.28 15.44
C SER A 69 -23.64 14.89 15.04
N ALA A 70 -22.64 15.44 15.69
CA ALA A 70 -21.23 15.11 15.46
C ALA A 70 -20.94 13.63 15.79
N ILE A 71 -21.61 13.06 16.78
CA ILE A 71 -21.49 11.63 17.15
C ILE A 71 -22.00 10.76 16.00
N VAL A 72 -23.20 11.08 15.48
CA VAL A 72 -23.79 10.33 14.37
C VAL A 72 -22.86 10.39 13.14
N GLN A 73 -22.39 11.56 12.75
CA GLN A 73 -21.51 11.71 11.58
C GLN A 73 -20.18 10.99 11.75
N ARG A 74 -19.59 11.02 12.95
CA ARG A 74 -18.32 10.33 13.24
C ARG A 74 -18.44 8.82 13.10
N TYR A 75 -19.53 8.21 13.60
CA TYR A 75 -19.70 6.76 13.65
C TYR A 75 -20.61 6.19 12.57
N LEU A 76 -21.09 7.01 11.65
CA LEU A 76 -21.88 6.57 10.50
C LEU A 76 -21.17 5.52 9.64
N PRO A 77 -19.85 5.61 9.36
CA PRO A 77 -19.13 4.57 8.62
C PRO A 77 -19.20 3.18 9.27
N ASP A 78 -19.34 3.11 10.60
CA ASP A 78 -19.50 1.85 11.34
C ASP A 78 -20.84 1.16 11.10
N VAL A 79 -21.81 1.85 10.51
CA VAL A 79 -23.11 1.30 10.06
C VAL A 79 -23.06 1.05 8.55
N GLU A 80 -22.57 2.02 7.78
CA GLU A 80 -22.52 1.95 6.32
C GLU A 80 -21.72 0.73 5.82
N VAL A 81 -20.67 0.34 6.54
CA VAL A 81 -19.80 -0.78 6.15
C VAL A 81 -20.55 -2.12 6.05
N PHE A 82 -21.59 -2.35 6.86
CA PHE A 82 -22.39 -3.57 6.82
C PHE A 82 -23.34 -3.58 5.62
N ALA A 83 -23.99 -2.46 5.34
CA ALA A 83 -24.85 -2.33 4.17
C ALA A 83 -24.03 -2.49 2.89
N ARG A 84 -22.90 -1.80 2.78
CA ARG A 84 -21.99 -1.89 1.62
C ARG A 84 -21.51 -3.32 1.35
N ALA A 85 -21.16 -4.07 2.39
CA ALA A 85 -20.70 -5.45 2.24
C ALA A 85 -21.74 -6.37 1.62
N VAL A 86 -23.00 -6.25 2.02
CA VAL A 86 -24.10 -7.06 1.46
C VAL A 86 -24.52 -6.54 0.09
N GLU A 87 -24.52 -5.22 -0.12
CA GLU A 87 -24.80 -4.60 -1.42
C GLU A 87 -23.82 -5.10 -2.49
N LEU A 88 -22.52 -5.06 -2.21
CA LEU A 88 -21.49 -5.56 -3.13
C LEU A 88 -21.64 -7.05 -3.39
N ALA A 89 -21.91 -7.85 -2.35
CA ALA A 89 -22.13 -9.29 -2.53
C ALA A 89 -23.35 -9.62 -3.40
N LEU A 90 -24.42 -8.84 -3.30
CA LEU A 90 -25.63 -9.01 -4.12
C LEU A 90 -25.40 -8.54 -5.57
N ASN A 91 -24.68 -7.43 -5.77
CA ASN A 91 -24.50 -6.83 -7.09
C ASN A 91 -23.42 -7.53 -7.94
N GLU A 92 -22.44 -8.17 -7.27
CA GLU A 92 -21.28 -8.80 -7.93
C GLU A 92 -21.28 -10.33 -7.82
N ASP A 93 -22.40 -10.93 -7.38
CA ASP A 93 -22.51 -12.37 -7.11
C ASP A 93 -21.41 -12.89 -6.17
N GLY A 94 -21.11 -12.10 -5.11
CA GLY A 94 -20.05 -12.36 -4.13
C GLY A 94 -20.40 -13.42 -3.06
N PHE A 95 -21.24 -14.38 -3.40
CA PHE A 95 -21.57 -15.56 -2.57
C PHE A 95 -20.80 -16.76 -3.12
N PHE A 96 -19.91 -17.35 -2.34
CA PHE A 96 -19.02 -18.43 -2.81
C PHE A 96 -19.34 -19.79 -2.21
N GLU A 97 -20.17 -19.84 -1.19
CA GLU A 97 -20.63 -21.05 -0.52
C GLU A 97 -22.04 -20.81 0.10
N PRO A 98 -22.84 -21.87 0.31
CA PRO A 98 -24.22 -21.68 0.83
C PRO A 98 -24.32 -20.91 2.14
N LYS A 99 -23.33 -21.04 3.01
CA LYS A 99 -23.32 -20.32 4.30
C LYS A 99 -23.11 -18.80 4.15
N ASP A 100 -22.74 -18.28 2.97
CA ASP A 100 -22.60 -16.84 2.76
C ASP A 100 -23.95 -16.12 2.84
N THR A 101 -25.07 -16.80 2.59
CA THR A 101 -26.40 -16.24 2.80
C THR A 101 -26.70 -15.99 4.29
N GLU A 102 -26.29 -16.92 5.16
CA GLU A 102 -26.40 -16.74 6.60
C GLU A 102 -25.44 -15.66 7.13
N ARG A 103 -24.26 -15.58 6.55
CA ARG A 103 -23.32 -14.47 6.82
C ARG A 103 -23.91 -13.12 6.44
N ALA A 104 -24.60 -13.01 5.29
CA ALA A 104 -25.25 -11.78 4.87
C ALA A 104 -26.34 -11.35 5.86
N LYS A 105 -27.17 -12.27 6.31
CA LYS A 105 -28.19 -12.01 7.36
C LYS A 105 -27.53 -11.52 8.67
N LEU A 106 -26.47 -12.20 9.12
CA LEU A 106 -25.72 -11.80 10.32
C LEU A 106 -25.16 -10.38 10.19
N VAL A 107 -24.60 -10.05 9.04
CA VAL A 107 -24.03 -8.73 8.74
C VAL A 107 -25.12 -7.65 8.73
N LEU A 108 -26.27 -7.92 8.09
CA LEU A 108 -27.43 -6.99 8.11
C LEU A 108 -27.97 -6.78 9.52
N GLN A 109 -28.11 -7.84 10.31
CA GLN A 109 -28.59 -7.75 11.70
C GLN A 109 -27.70 -6.83 12.55
N GLU A 110 -26.36 -6.94 12.44
CA GLU A 110 -25.46 -6.03 13.14
C GLU A 110 -25.60 -4.61 12.59
N GLY A 111 -25.77 -4.43 11.28
CA GLY A 111 -26.02 -3.13 10.65
C GLY A 111 -27.29 -2.46 11.23
N PHE A 112 -28.41 -3.17 11.31
CA PHE A 112 -29.66 -2.67 11.91
C PHE A 112 -29.48 -2.30 13.38
N LYS A 113 -28.84 -3.18 14.16
CA LYS A 113 -28.57 -2.93 15.57
C LYS A 113 -27.80 -1.63 15.75
N ARG A 114 -26.71 -1.45 15.02
CA ARG A 114 -25.88 -0.22 15.09
C ARG A 114 -26.60 1.01 14.58
N ALA A 115 -27.42 0.89 13.53
CA ALA A 115 -28.23 2.01 13.04
C ALA A 115 -29.21 2.49 14.13
N SER A 116 -29.88 1.57 14.81
CA SER A 116 -30.80 1.88 15.91
C SER A 116 -30.08 2.50 17.11
N GLU A 117 -28.93 1.96 17.50
CA GLU A 117 -28.13 2.48 18.61
C GLU A 117 -27.61 3.88 18.28
N LEU A 118 -27.07 4.09 17.05
CA LEU A 118 -26.54 5.37 16.59
C LEU A 118 -27.62 6.44 16.46
N LYS A 119 -28.85 6.09 16.08
CA LYS A 119 -29.98 7.01 16.07
C LYS A 119 -30.24 7.59 17.47
N SER A 120 -29.88 6.85 18.52
CA SER A 120 -29.95 7.28 19.92
C SER A 120 -28.61 7.80 20.45
N GLU A 121 -27.67 8.11 19.57
CA GLU A 121 -26.28 8.57 19.87
C GLU A 121 -25.50 7.59 20.77
N LYS A 122 -25.86 6.31 20.75
CA LYS A 122 -25.12 5.25 21.46
C LYS A 122 -24.17 4.53 20.53
N THR A 123 -22.95 4.30 21.00
CA THR A 123 -21.88 3.66 20.22
C THR A 123 -21.16 2.58 21.04
N PRO A 124 -21.86 1.53 21.53
CA PRO A 124 -21.26 0.54 22.44
C PRO A 124 -20.11 -0.26 21.80
N TRP A 125 -20.11 -0.42 20.49
CA TRP A 125 -19.04 -1.08 19.74
C TRP A 125 -17.73 -0.26 19.69
N ALA A 126 -17.80 1.06 19.87
CA ALA A 126 -16.65 1.96 19.89
C ALA A 126 -16.09 2.17 21.30
N SER A 127 -16.81 1.73 22.33
CA SER A 127 -16.42 1.95 23.74
C SER A 127 -15.39 0.91 24.18
N PRO A 128 -14.24 1.32 24.70
CA PRO A 128 -13.23 0.40 25.21
C PRO A 128 -13.65 -0.38 26.47
N ASN A 129 -14.80 -0.07 27.07
CA ASN A 129 -15.27 -0.65 28.33
C ASN A 129 -16.06 -1.96 28.17
N SER A 130 -16.19 -2.50 26.97
CA SER A 130 -17.08 -3.65 26.69
C SER A 130 -16.46 -5.04 26.89
N GLY A 131 -15.24 -5.15 27.42
CA GLY A 131 -14.55 -6.43 27.59
C GLY A 131 -13.79 -6.88 26.34
N PHE A 132 -13.36 -8.15 26.31
CA PHE A 132 -12.71 -8.76 25.15
C PHE A 132 -13.79 -9.13 24.13
N LEU A 133 -13.94 -8.32 23.08
CA LEU A 133 -14.87 -8.59 21.99
C LEU A 133 -14.21 -8.37 20.65
N PRO A 134 -14.35 -9.33 19.72
CA PRO A 134 -14.09 -9.06 18.33
C PRO A 134 -15.13 -8.05 17.83
N THR A 135 -14.70 -7.02 17.13
CA THR A 135 -15.61 -6.07 16.49
C THR A 135 -15.11 -5.66 15.12
N VAL A 136 -16.04 -5.22 14.29
CA VAL A 136 -15.75 -4.61 12.99
C VAL A 136 -15.98 -3.12 13.10
N ARG A 137 -15.10 -2.34 12.51
CA ARG A 137 -15.22 -0.90 12.38
C ARG A 137 -15.26 -0.52 10.91
N GLY A 138 -15.89 0.59 10.62
CA GLY A 138 -15.88 1.24 9.32
C GLY A 138 -15.15 2.58 9.39
N TYR A 139 -14.45 2.94 8.34
CA TYR A 139 -13.89 4.28 8.17
C TYR A 139 -14.04 4.71 6.72
N ARG A 140 -13.98 6.03 6.47
CA ARG A 140 -14.07 6.58 5.12
C ARG A 140 -12.68 6.85 4.59
N SER A 141 -12.30 6.16 3.51
CA SER A 141 -10.98 6.31 2.90
C SER A 141 -10.84 7.67 2.21
N LYS A 142 -9.65 8.23 2.30
CA LYS A 142 -9.28 9.49 1.64
C LYS A 142 -9.02 9.31 0.13
N LEU A 143 -8.78 8.07 -0.33
CA LEU A 143 -8.48 7.78 -1.74
C LEU A 143 -9.67 8.07 -2.67
N ASP A 144 -10.86 7.61 -2.28
CA ASP A 144 -12.04 7.58 -3.14
C ASP A 144 -13.35 7.83 -2.38
N GLY A 145 -13.28 8.14 -1.08
CA GLY A 145 -14.44 8.40 -0.24
C GLY A 145 -15.26 7.16 0.15
N THR A 146 -14.86 5.96 -0.26
CA THR A 146 -15.58 4.72 0.08
C THR A 146 -15.40 4.34 1.54
N VAL A 147 -16.41 3.67 2.09
CA VAL A 147 -16.34 3.11 3.44
C VAL A 147 -15.65 1.75 3.37
N GLN A 148 -14.56 1.61 4.15
CA GLN A 148 -13.74 0.40 4.20
C GLN A 148 -13.80 -0.24 5.59
N PRO A 149 -13.82 -1.59 5.69
CA PRO A 149 -13.88 -2.29 6.96
C PRO A 149 -12.48 -2.56 7.54
N TYR A 150 -12.39 -2.63 8.85
CA TYR A 150 -11.32 -3.32 9.54
C TYR A 150 -11.84 -4.07 10.77
N GLY A 151 -11.14 -5.13 11.16
CA GLY A 151 -11.43 -5.86 12.39
C GLY A 151 -10.57 -5.36 13.55
N ILE A 152 -11.11 -5.45 14.77
CA ILE A 152 -10.36 -5.19 15.98
C ILE A 152 -10.71 -6.20 17.07
N VAL A 153 -9.68 -6.69 17.76
CA VAL A 153 -9.80 -7.67 18.84
C VAL A 153 -8.88 -7.23 19.98
N GLY A 154 -9.38 -7.17 21.20
CA GLY A 154 -8.52 -6.83 22.33
C GLY A 154 -9.30 -6.50 23.61
N TYR A 155 -8.55 -6.09 24.63
CA TYR A 155 -9.08 -5.79 25.94
C TYR A 155 -9.46 -4.33 26.12
N SER A 156 -10.43 -4.09 26.99
CA SER A 156 -11.14 -2.84 27.20
C SER A 156 -10.42 -1.74 27.98
N ASN A 157 -9.12 -1.79 28.20
CA ASN A 157 -8.41 -0.68 28.84
C ASN A 157 -7.19 -0.27 28.02
N PRO A 158 -7.41 0.49 26.92
CA PRO A 158 -6.41 0.70 25.89
C PRO A 158 -5.43 1.84 26.14
N ARG A 159 -5.56 2.61 27.22
CA ARG A 159 -4.63 3.75 27.42
C ARG A 159 -3.21 3.30 27.38
N LYS A 160 -2.50 3.64 26.27
CA LYS A 160 -1.14 3.23 25.94
C LYS A 160 -0.97 1.70 25.77
N ALA A 161 -2.00 0.99 25.28
CA ALA A 161 -1.88 -0.42 24.94
C ALA A 161 -0.92 -0.61 23.75
N ARG A 162 -0.23 -1.74 23.72
CA ARG A 162 0.43 -2.24 22.52
C ARG A 162 -0.64 -2.59 21.50
N ALA A 163 -0.42 -2.26 20.24
CA ALA A 163 -1.27 -2.71 19.16
C ALA A 163 -0.45 -3.43 18.08
N ASP A 164 -1.01 -4.51 17.57
CA ASP A 164 -0.41 -5.28 16.47
C ASP A 164 -1.30 -5.14 15.24
N ILE A 165 -0.76 -4.64 14.15
CA ILE A 165 -1.40 -4.69 12.83
C ILE A 165 -1.17 -6.09 12.26
N TRP A 166 -2.25 -6.83 12.02
CA TRP A 166 -2.20 -8.17 11.46
C TRP A 166 -2.70 -8.18 10.03
N CYS A 167 -1.77 -8.21 9.07
CA CYS A 167 -2.08 -8.34 7.65
C CYS A 167 -2.55 -9.76 7.34
N ARG A 168 -3.64 -9.87 6.56
CA ARG A 168 -4.30 -11.15 6.27
C ARG A 168 -3.58 -11.97 5.20
N GLY A 169 -3.77 -13.29 5.23
CA GLY A 169 -3.36 -14.20 4.17
C GLY A 169 -4.23 -14.05 2.90
N ARG A 170 -3.78 -14.65 1.77
CA ARG A 170 -4.50 -14.64 0.49
C ARG A 170 -5.85 -15.35 0.62
N SER A 171 -6.89 -14.72 0.14
CA SER A 171 -8.22 -15.31 0.00
C SER A 171 -8.96 -14.64 -1.15
N GLU A 172 -9.03 -15.30 -2.29
CA GLU A 172 -9.72 -14.78 -3.48
C GLU A 172 -11.24 -14.69 -3.30
N LYS A 173 -11.79 -15.48 -2.35
CA LYS A 173 -13.21 -15.45 -1.93
C LYS A 173 -13.45 -14.58 -0.70
N GLY A 174 -12.43 -13.91 -0.20
CA GLY A 174 -12.48 -13.11 1.03
C GLY A 174 -12.84 -11.66 0.76
N LEU A 175 -14.00 -11.39 0.18
CA LEU A 175 -14.55 -10.05 -0.03
C LEU A 175 -15.09 -9.46 1.28
N GLU A 176 -15.68 -8.27 1.23
CA GLU A 176 -16.16 -7.55 2.42
C GLU A 176 -17.10 -8.39 3.28
N LEU A 177 -18.06 -9.07 2.65
CA LEU A 177 -19.03 -9.92 3.35
C LEU A 177 -18.34 -11.01 4.18
N GLN A 178 -17.45 -11.78 3.54
CA GLN A 178 -16.75 -12.88 4.19
C GLN A 178 -15.76 -12.36 5.24
N PHE A 179 -15.07 -11.24 4.95
CA PHE A 179 -14.14 -10.61 5.89
C PHE A 179 -14.86 -10.13 7.15
N ILE A 180 -15.94 -9.35 6.99
CA ILE A 180 -16.72 -8.80 8.11
C ILE A 180 -17.30 -9.93 8.96
N ALA A 181 -17.98 -10.90 8.34
CA ALA A 181 -18.56 -12.04 9.05
C ALA A 181 -17.50 -12.83 9.83
N ALA A 182 -16.31 -13.05 9.23
CA ALA A 182 -15.19 -13.71 9.92
C ALA A 182 -14.68 -12.89 11.11
N ARG A 183 -14.54 -11.57 10.97
CA ARG A 183 -14.07 -10.70 12.07
C ARG A 183 -15.11 -10.57 13.20
N MET A 184 -16.39 -10.72 12.91
CA MET A 184 -17.45 -10.74 13.94
C MET A 184 -17.48 -12.04 14.73
N THR A 185 -17.16 -13.18 14.10
CA THR A 185 -17.38 -14.52 14.67
C THR A 185 -16.11 -15.26 15.08
N SER A 186 -14.96 -14.92 14.51
CA SER A 186 -13.68 -15.61 14.75
C SER A 186 -12.55 -14.61 15.00
N PRO A 187 -12.13 -14.43 16.26
CA PRO A 187 -11.07 -13.49 16.63
C PRO A 187 -9.65 -14.09 16.43
N ASP A 188 -9.41 -14.82 15.35
CA ASP A 188 -8.09 -15.39 15.08
C ASP A 188 -7.22 -14.44 14.22
N PRO A 189 -5.95 -14.22 14.58
CA PRO A 189 -5.27 -14.67 15.79
C PRO A 189 -5.75 -13.97 17.06
N ILE A 190 -5.88 -14.72 18.14
CA ILE A 190 -6.20 -14.14 19.46
C ILE A 190 -4.95 -13.40 19.96
N PRO A 191 -5.05 -12.10 20.31
CA PRO A 191 -3.92 -11.35 20.83
C PRO A 191 -3.51 -11.81 22.24
N ALA A 192 -2.26 -11.57 22.59
CA ALA A 192 -1.79 -11.73 23.97
C ALA A 192 -2.53 -10.76 24.91
N ALA A 193 -2.55 -11.07 26.21
CA ALA A 193 -3.17 -10.20 27.20
C ALA A 193 -2.56 -8.78 27.17
N GLY A 194 -3.41 -7.76 27.12
CA GLY A 194 -2.97 -6.35 27.05
C GLY A 194 -2.55 -5.87 25.66
N VAL A 195 -2.75 -6.67 24.63
CA VAL A 195 -2.52 -6.32 23.24
C VAL A 195 -3.84 -6.14 22.51
N ILE A 196 -3.91 -5.13 21.65
CA ILE A 196 -4.99 -4.93 20.68
C ILE A 196 -4.51 -5.42 19.32
N MET A 197 -5.27 -6.32 18.70
CA MET A 197 -5.02 -6.78 17.33
C MET A 197 -5.93 -6.03 16.37
N ILE A 198 -5.35 -5.42 15.35
CA ILE A 198 -6.04 -4.67 14.30
C ILE A 198 -5.84 -5.41 12.98
N HIS A 199 -6.95 -5.68 12.28
CA HIS A 199 -6.98 -6.41 11.03
C HIS A 199 -7.43 -5.49 9.89
N PRO A 200 -6.51 -4.86 9.14
CA PRO A 200 -6.88 -4.13 7.92
C PRO A 200 -7.55 -5.07 6.91
N PHE A 201 -8.52 -4.60 6.17
CA PHE A 201 -9.04 -5.32 5.01
C PHE A 201 -8.00 -5.35 3.88
N GLY A 202 -7.19 -4.28 3.78
CA GLY A 202 -6.12 -4.15 2.79
C GLY A 202 -6.64 -4.02 1.37
N ARG A 203 -7.88 -3.59 1.19
CA ARG A 203 -8.50 -3.49 -0.12
C ARG A 203 -8.41 -4.79 -0.92
N TYR A 204 -8.79 -5.92 -0.30
CA TYR A 204 -8.89 -7.25 -0.91
C TYR A 204 -7.56 -8.02 -1.03
N CYS A 205 -7.20 -8.52 -2.23
CA CYS A 205 -6.20 -9.57 -2.44
C CYS A 205 -4.95 -9.02 -3.17
N ASN A 206 -4.24 -8.07 -2.53
CA ASN A 206 -3.14 -7.32 -3.14
C ASN A 206 -1.85 -7.27 -2.29
N ALA A 207 -1.73 -8.11 -1.25
CA ALA A 207 -0.61 -8.10 -0.30
C ALA A 207 -0.40 -6.74 0.38
N ASN A 208 -1.46 -5.97 0.61
CA ASN A 208 -1.42 -4.60 1.12
C ASN A 208 -0.49 -3.69 0.32
N LYS A 209 -0.49 -3.81 -1.02
CA LYS A 209 0.25 -2.95 -1.93
C LYS A 209 -0.66 -1.86 -2.50
N LEU A 210 -0.09 -0.76 -2.97
CA LEU A 210 -0.80 0.40 -3.53
C LEU A 210 -1.95 0.90 -2.63
N ALA A 211 -3.21 0.84 -3.09
CA ALA A 211 -4.36 1.23 -2.28
C ALA A 211 -4.50 0.39 -0.99
N GLY A 212 -4.01 -0.85 -0.98
CA GLY A 212 -3.98 -1.70 0.22
C GLY A 212 -2.95 -1.24 1.25
N GLU A 213 -1.85 -0.65 0.83
CA GLU A 213 -0.87 0.00 1.70
C GLU A 213 -1.48 1.24 2.35
N VAL A 214 -2.13 2.09 1.55
CA VAL A 214 -2.83 3.28 2.05
C VAL A 214 -3.93 2.88 3.04
N ASP A 215 -4.74 1.87 2.71
CA ASP A 215 -5.77 1.31 3.62
C ASP A 215 -5.19 0.90 4.97
N THR A 216 -4.05 0.21 4.98
CA THR A 216 -3.39 -0.21 6.22
C THR A 216 -2.96 0.98 7.08
N LEU A 217 -2.44 2.04 6.46
CA LEU A 217 -2.02 3.25 7.17
C LEU A 217 -3.22 4.09 7.63
N GLU A 218 -4.28 4.19 6.83
CA GLU A 218 -5.54 4.86 7.23
C GLU A 218 -6.22 4.13 8.39
N VAL A 219 -6.24 2.79 8.37
CA VAL A 219 -6.74 1.97 9.50
C VAL A 219 -5.94 2.23 10.77
N LEU A 220 -4.60 2.27 10.66
CA LEU A 220 -3.73 2.60 11.81
C LEU A 220 -4.04 4.00 12.35
N GLU A 221 -4.12 5.01 11.48
CA GLU A 221 -4.45 6.39 11.87
C GLU A 221 -5.81 6.47 12.57
N HIS A 222 -6.84 5.84 11.99
CA HIS A 222 -8.18 5.79 12.56
C HIS A 222 -8.20 5.08 13.93
N ALA A 223 -7.54 3.92 14.05
CA ALA A 223 -7.48 3.18 15.30
C ALA A 223 -6.70 3.93 16.39
N MET A 224 -5.63 4.64 16.04
CA MET A 224 -4.87 5.48 16.99
C MET A 224 -5.75 6.58 17.59
N MET A 225 -6.58 7.24 16.76
CA MET A 225 -7.50 8.28 17.22
C MET A 225 -8.63 7.70 18.09
N GLU A 226 -9.22 6.56 17.70
CA GLU A 226 -10.37 5.96 18.39
C GLU A 226 -9.99 5.31 19.70
N TYR A 227 -8.82 4.67 19.77
CA TYR A 227 -8.40 3.86 20.92
C TYR A 227 -7.24 4.46 21.71
N GLN A 228 -6.79 5.68 21.37
CA GLN A 228 -5.67 6.37 22.06
C GLN A 228 -4.43 5.46 22.20
N LEU A 229 -4.08 4.76 21.13
CA LEU A 229 -2.94 3.85 21.10
C LEU A 229 -1.62 4.62 21.24
N ASP A 230 -0.61 3.97 21.80
CA ASP A 230 0.74 4.53 21.85
C ASP A 230 1.42 4.32 20.48
N PRO A 231 1.73 5.39 19.72
CA PRO A 231 2.39 5.27 18.42
C PRO A 231 3.76 4.59 18.49
N LYS A 232 4.41 4.58 19.65
CA LYS A 232 5.69 3.90 19.88
C LYS A 232 5.53 2.40 20.21
N ARG A 233 4.30 1.87 20.23
CA ARG A 233 3.98 0.48 20.59
C ARG A 233 3.16 -0.25 19.52
N ILE A 234 3.40 0.05 18.27
CA ILE A 234 2.71 -0.60 17.14
C ILE A 234 3.66 -1.63 16.51
N ALA A 235 3.21 -2.88 16.39
CA ALA A 235 3.92 -3.92 15.63
C ALA A 235 3.24 -4.17 14.29
N ILE A 236 4.04 -4.47 13.25
CA ILE A 236 3.53 -4.95 11.96
C ILE A 236 3.74 -6.45 11.83
N ARG A 237 2.68 -7.19 11.55
CA ARG A 237 2.67 -8.65 11.54
C ARG A 237 1.80 -9.19 10.40
N GLY A 238 2.04 -10.44 10.02
CA GLY A 238 1.20 -11.14 9.07
C GLY A 238 1.78 -12.49 8.69
N PHE A 239 0.97 -13.32 8.04
CA PHE A 239 1.36 -14.65 7.58
C PHE A 239 0.96 -14.85 6.12
N SER A 240 1.75 -15.58 5.33
CA SER A 240 1.50 -15.82 3.91
C SER A 240 1.47 -14.51 3.13
N MET A 241 0.44 -14.18 2.36
CA MET A 241 0.27 -12.86 1.74
C MET A 241 0.44 -11.72 2.74
N GLY A 242 -0.06 -11.89 3.99
CA GLY A 242 0.16 -10.93 5.06
C GLY A 242 1.61 -10.87 5.54
N GLY A 243 2.38 -11.94 5.41
CA GLY A 243 3.82 -11.96 5.64
C GLY A 243 4.57 -11.10 4.63
N ALA A 244 4.16 -11.15 3.35
CA ALA A 244 4.68 -10.25 2.32
C ALA A 244 4.35 -8.79 2.63
N ALA A 245 3.11 -8.50 3.08
CA ALA A 245 2.72 -7.17 3.52
C ALA A 245 3.58 -6.69 4.70
N ALA A 246 3.82 -7.55 5.70
CA ALA A 246 4.66 -7.20 6.85
C ALA A 246 6.11 -6.92 6.43
N TRP A 247 6.66 -7.63 5.43
CA TRP A 247 7.99 -7.36 4.89
C TRP A 247 8.09 -5.94 4.30
N HIS A 248 7.25 -5.61 3.30
CA HIS A 248 7.39 -4.31 2.64
C HIS A 248 7.01 -3.14 3.55
N LEU A 249 5.98 -3.28 4.41
CA LEU A 249 5.62 -2.24 5.38
C LEU A 249 6.73 -2.01 6.43
N ALA A 250 7.46 -3.06 6.81
CA ALA A 250 8.59 -2.95 7.73
C ALA A 250 9.75 -2.16 7.11
N VAL A 251 10.13 -2.48 5.88
CA VAL A 251 11.28 -1.81 5.23
C VAL A 251 10.95 -0.40 4.73
N HIS A 252 9.71 -0.12 4.37
CA HIS A 252 9.27 1.20 3.90
C HIS A 252 9.06 2.21 5.04
N TYR A 253 8.60 1.75 6.20
CA TYR A 253 8.24 2.57 7.35
C TYR A 253 8.93 2.10 8.63
N PRO A 254 10.28 2.04 8.66
CA PRO A 254 11.01 1.44 9.78
C PRO A 254 10.82 2.19 11.11
N ASP A 255 10.34 3.42 11.07
CA ASP A 255 10.08 4.28 12.24
C ASP A 255 8.63 4.23 12.75
N LYS A 256 7.72 3.56 12.02
CA LYS A 256 6.32 3.42 12.45
C LYS A 256 6.08 2.24 13.40
N TRP A 257 6.98 1.28 13.42
CA TRP A 257 6.83 0.02 14.12
C TRP A 257 7.90 -0.14 15.19
N PHE A 258 7.54 -0.64 16.39
CA PHE A 258 8.54 -1.04 17.35
C PHE A 258 9.13 -2.42 17.05
N ALA A 259 8.41 -3.25 16.31
CA ALA A 259 8.83 -4.57 15.86
C ALA A 259 8.07 -5.01 14.60
N ALA A 260 8.69 -5.88 13.79
CA ALA A 260 8.08 -6.56 12.67
C ALA A 260 8.10 -8.07 12.87
N ASN A 261 7.00 -8.75 12.43
CA ASN A 261 6.92 -10.20 12.44
C ASN A 261 6.32 -10.72 11.12
N PRO A 262 7.10 -10.73 10.04
CA PRO A 262 6.70 -11.35 8.79
C PRO A 262 6.77 -12.87 8.88
N GLY A 263 5.66 -13.56 8.58
CA GLY A 263 5.53 -15.02 8.58
C GLY A 263 5.36 -15.56 7.17
N ALA A 264 6.31 -16.37 6.68
CA ALA A 264 6.31 -16.90 5.32
C ALA A 264 6.08 -15.80 4.26
N GLY A 265 5.28 -16.02 3.21
CA GLY A 265 4.98 -15.01 2.19
C GLY A 265 6.02 -14.96 1.08
N PHE A 266 6.28 -13.76 0.60
CA PHE A 266 7.35 -13.45 -0.35
C PHE A 266 7.96 -12.09 0.00
N SER A 267 9.22 -11.89 -0.34
CA SER A 267 9.96 -10.63 -0.06
C SER A 267 10.47 -9.98 -1.34
N GLU A 268 10.41 -10.67 -2.47
CA GLU A 268 10.83 -10.20 -3.78
C GLU A 268 10.09 -10.97 -4.90
N THR A 269 10.15 -10.46 -6.12
CA THR A 269 9.37 -10.97 -7.25
C THR A 269 10.05 -12.11 -8.00
N PRO A 270 11.31 -12.01 -8.51
CA PRO A 270 11.85 -12.97 -9.46
C PRO A 270 12.12 -14.36 -8.90
N GLN A 271 12.79 -14.47 -7.75
CA GLN A 271 13.10 -15.78 -7.18
C GLN A 271 11.86 -16.46 -6.61
N PHE A 272 10.94 -15.66 -6.02
CA PHE A 272 9.68 -16.20 -5.52
C PHE A 272 8.88 -16.84 -6.64
N LEU A 273 8.67 -16.18 -7.77
CA LEU A 273 7.93 -16.75 -8.91
C LEU A 273 8.64 -17.96 -9.51
N LYS A 274 9.97 -17.97 -9.57
CA LYS A 274 10.75 -19.11 -10.02
C LYS A 274 10.57 -20.33 -9.11
N VAL A 275 10.70 -20.16 -7.80
CA VAL A 275 10.63 -21.27 -6.81
C VAL A 275 9.19 -21.73 -6.60
N PHE A 276 8.25 -20.78 -6.51
CA PHE A 276 6.87 -21.08 -6.15
C PHE A 276 6.03 -21.56 -7.34
N GLN A 277 6.19 -20.92 -8.51
CA GLN A 277 5.40 -21.20 -9.71
C GLN A 277 6.18 -21.81 -10.87
N SER A 278 7.51 -21.98 -10.75
CA SER A 278 8.38 -22.39 -11.85
C SER A 278 8.30 -21.43 -13.06
N GLU A 279 8.09 -20.16 -12.79
CA GLU A 279 8.01 -19.12 -13.82
C GLU A 279 9.38 -18.48 -14.08
N GLU A 280 9.77 -18.41 -15.35
CA GLU A 280 10.96 -17.70 -15.78
C GLU A 280 10.55 -16.35 -16.35
N LEU A 281 10.86 -15.27 -15.62
CA LEU A 281 10.51 -13.92 -16.01
C LEU A 281 11.46 -13.37 -17.07
N LYS A 282 10.90 -12.58 -17.99
CA LYS A 282 11.65 -11.83 -19.02
C LYS A 282 11.26 -10.35 -18.95
N PRO A 283 11.60 -9.66 -17.86
CA PRO A 283 11.20 -8.27 -17.66
C PRO A 283 11.96 -7.33 -18.60
N THR A 284 11.32 -6.24 -18.95
CA THR A 284 12.00 -5.08 -19.51
C THR A 284 12.91 -4.42 -18.46
N TRP A 285 13.81 -3.55 -18.89
CA TRP A 285 14.71 -2.85 -17.97
C TRP A 285 13.95 -1.95 -16.97
N TYR A 286 12.85 -1.31 -17.38
CA TYR A 286 12.05 -0.47 -16.49
C TYR A 286 11.20 -1.30 -15.53
N GLU A 287 10.72 -2.47 -15.91
CA GLU A 287 10.03 -3.39 -14.97
C GLU A 287 10.97 -3.83 -13.86
N GLN A 288 12.25 -4.14 -14.18
CA GLN A 288 13.26 -4.48 -13.16
C GLN A 288 13.48 -3.32 -12.16
N LYS A 289 13.43 -2.06 -12.64
CA LYS A 289 13.49 -0.89 -11.76
C LYS A 289 12.22 -0.77 -10.90
N LEU A 290 11.05 -0.98 -11.48
CA LEU A 290 9.76 -0.89 -10.79
C LEU A 290 9.56 -1.98 -9.72
N TRP A 291 10.15 -3.16 -9.89
CA TRP A 291 10.15 -4.19 -8.83
C TRP A 291 10.69 -3.66 -7.51
N GLN A 292 11.69 -2.78 -7.56
CA GLN A 292 12.29 -2.19 -6.36
C GLN A 292 11.29 -1.43 -5.49
N MET A 293 10.10 -1.08 -6.01
CA MET A 293 9.07 -0.46 -5.19
C MET A 293 8.61 -1.39 -4.05
N TYR A 294 8.54 -2.71 -4.29
CA TYR A 294 8.03 -3.68 -3.31
C TYR A 294 8.99 -4.86 -3.03
N ASP A 295 10.07 -5.01 -3.79
CA ASP A 295 11.09 -6.02 -3.53
C ASP A 295 11.97 -5.58 -2.36
N CYS A 296 11.79 -6.23 -1.22
CA CYS A 296 12.37 -5.84 0.07
C CYS A 296 13.91 -5.95 0.18
N PRO A 297 14.63 -6.83 -0.57
CA PRO A 297 16.08 -6.97 -0.41
C PRO A 297 16.87 -5.69 -0.62
N VAL A 298 16.45 -4.81 -1.54
CA VAL A 298 17.12 -3.52 -1.78
C VAL A 298 16.99 -2.57 -0.57
N TRP A 299 15.99 -2.79 0.27
CA TRP A 299 15.67 -2.01 1.48
C TRP A 299 16.17 -2.67 2.78
N ALA A 300 16.85 -3.81 2.72
CA ALA A 300 17.21 -4.63 3.88
C ALA A 300 17.94 -3.84 4.98
N ARG A 301 18.73 -2.82 4.61
CA ARG A 301 19.42 -1.91 5.54
C ARG A 301 18.46 -1.27 6.56
N ASN A 302 17.22 -0.98 6.17
CA ASN A 302 16.23 -0.32 7.03
C ASN A 302 15.84 -1.17 8.24
N LEU A 303 15.98 -2.50 8.15
CA LEU A 303 15.71 -3.42 9.26
C LEU A 303 16.75 -3.35 10.39
N ARG A 304 17.90 -2.67 10.19
CA ARG A 304 18.85 -2.42 11.29
C ARG A 304 18.22 -1.59 12.42
N MET A 305 17.24 -0.75 12.07
CA MET A 305 16.56 0.14 13.00
C MET A 305 15.27 -0.45 13.54
N LEU A 306 14.82 -1.59 12.99
CA LEU A 306 13.55 -2.22 13.32
C LEU A 306 13.75 -3.68 13.73
N PRO A 307 13.61 -4.03 15.01
CA PRO A 307 13.63 -5.42 15.46
C PRO A 307 12.67 -6.28 14.65
N THR A 308 13.20 -7.29 13.94
CA THR A 308 12.43 -8.12 13.03
C THR A 308 12.59 -9.59 13.41
N ILE A 309 11.44 -10.28 13.54
CA ILE A 309 11.34 -11.70 13.86
C ILE A 309 10.63 -12.38 12.69
N ALA A 310 11.39 -12.91 11.74
CA ALA A 310 10.84 -13.70 10.65
C ALA A 310 10.41 -15.09 11.14
N TYR A 311 9.37 -15.65 10.50
CA TYR A 311 8.86 -16.99 10.79
C TYR A 311 8.61 -17.77 9.51
N SER A 312 8.90 -19.07 9.53
CA SER A 312 8.45 -20.04 8.51
C SER A 312 8.49 -21.48 9.00
N GLY A 313 7.73 -22.35 8.34
CA GLY A 313 7.89 -23.79 8.49
C GLY A 313 9.12 -24.29 7.73
N GLU A 314 9.77 -25.34 8.26
CA GLU A 314 10.99 -25.92 7.66
C GLU A 314 10.76 -26.46 6.24
N ILE A 315 9.59 -27.04 5.97
CA ILE A 315 9.22 -27.60 4.66
C ILE A 315 8.25 -26.70 3.87
N ASP A 316 8.10 -25.44 4.29
CA ASP A 316 7.32 -24.45 3.57
C ASP A 316 8.15 -23.83 2.44
N LYS A 317 7.67 -23.89 1.19
CA LYS A 317 8.33 -23.24 0.06
C LYS A 317 8.49 -21.71 0.26
N GLN A 318 7.57 -21.09 0.99
CA GLN A 318 7.61 -19.65 1.29
C GLN A 318 8.62 -19.27 2.39
N LYS A 319 9.37 -20.26 2.95
CA LYS A 319 10.57 -20.01 3.74
C LYS A 319 11.60 -19.19 2.96
N GLN A 320 11.64 -19.34 1.65
CA GLN A 320 12.48 -18.56 0.72
C GLN A 320 12.43 -17.05 0.99
N ALA A 321 11.29 -16.48 1.35
CA ALA A 321 11.16 -15.06 1.63
C ALA A 321 12.10 -14.57 2.74
N ALA A 322 12.17 -15.32 3.85
CA ALA A 322 13.04 -14.98 4.97
C ALA A 322 14.52 -15.32 4.67
N ASP A 323 14.77 -16.38 3.89
CA ASP A 323 16.13 -16.77 3.49
C ASP A 323 16.77 -15.67 2.62
N VAL A 324 16.04 -15.12 1.63
CA VAL A 324 16.50 -14.01 0.78
C VAL A 324 16.74 -12.75 1.60
N MET A 325 15.87 -12.43 2.55
CA MET A 325 16.06 -11.27 3.42
C MET A 325 17.25 -11.44 4.37
N ALA A 326 17.47 -12.64 4.91
CA ALA A 326 18.63 -12.94 5.73
C ALA A 326 19.94 -12.78 4.93
N GLU A 327 19.96 -13.28 3.69
CA GLU A 327 21.08 -13.08 2.77
C GLU A 327 21.30 -11.60 2.45
N ALA A 328 20.24 -10.85 2.17
CA ALA A 328 20.33 -9.41 1.90
C ALA A 328 20.89 -8.62 3.11
N CYS A 329 20.47 -8.96 4.34
CA CYS A 329 21.00 -8.35 5.56
C CYS A 329 22.48 -8.70 5.79
N TRP A 330 22.89 -9.93 5.47
CA TRP A 330 24.27 -10.38 5.62
C TRP A 330 25.20 -9.80 4.57
N ASN A 331 24.69 -9.55 3.36
CA ASN A 331 25.45 -8.98 2.25
C ASN A 331 25.61 -7.43 2.30
N LEU A 332 25.08 -6.77 3.33
CA LEU A 332 25.40 -5.37 3.60
C LEU A 332 26.89 -5.18 3.87
N PRO A 333 27.44 -3.95 3.74
CA PRO A 333 28.82 -3.66 4.14
C PRO A 333 29.16 -4.19 5.54
N GLU A 334 30.40 -4.59 5.76
CA GLU A 334 30.81 -5.33 6.97
C GLU A 334 30.40 -4.66 8.29
N ASN A 335 30.51 -3.34 8.36
CA ASN A 335 30.11 -2.55 9.52
C ASN A 335 28.58 -2.34 9.65
N GLU A 336 27.80 -2.81 8.68
CA GLU A 336 26.34 -2.64 8.59
C GLU A 336 25.59 -3.97 8.61
N ARG A 337 26.26 -5.07 8.28
CA ARG A 337 25.65 -6.39 8.26
C ARG A 337 25.14 -6.83 9.64
N PHE A 338 24.08 -7.58 9.66
CA PHE A 338 23.50 -8.16 10.85
C PHE A 338 22.78 -9.47 10.52
N GLU A 339 22.61 -10.29 11.54
CA GLU A 339 21.89 -11.54 11.46
C GLU A 339 20.39 -11.30 11.65
N LEU A 340 19.58 -11.69 10.69
CA LEU A 340 18.13 -11.66 10.79
C LEU A 340 17.62 -12.79 11.69
N THR A 341 16.86 -12.48 12.72
CA THR A 341 16.19 -13.50 13.54
C THR A 341 15.14 -14.24 12.71
N HIS A 342 15.37 -15.53 12.42
CA HIS A 342 14.47 -16.38 11.68
C HIS A 342 14.08 -17.62 12.51
N ILE A 343 12.83 -17.68 12.97
CA ILE A 343 12.27 -18.81 13.69
C ILE A 343 11.75 -19.82 12.65
N ILE A 344 12.37 -21.00 12.59
CA ILE A 344 12.01 -22.07 11.67
C ILE A 344 11.38 -23.22 12.46
N ALA A 345 10.08 -23.47 12.23
CA ALA A 345 9.36 -24.56 12.91
C ALA A 345 9.68 -25.91 12.25
N PRO A 346 10.23 -26.91 13.00
CA PRO A 346 10.63 -28.19 12.44
C PRO A 346 9.46 -28.96 11.82
N LYS A 347 9.67 -29.62 10.67
CA LYS A 347 8.70 -30.47 9.94
C LYS A 347 7.35 -29.79 9.70
N THR A 348 7.31 -28.46 9.69
CA THR A 348 6.11 -27.67 9.53
C THR A 348 6.01 -27.16 8.10
N ALA A 349 4.85 -27.36 7.48
CA ALA A 349 4.49 -26.83 6.17
C ALA A 349 3.95 -25.39 6.31
N HIS A 350 3.14 -24.91 5.36
CA HIS A 350 2.59 -23.55 5.33
C HIS A 350 1.51 -23.32 6.40
N LYS A 351 1.92 -23.22 7.65
CA LYS A 351 1.08 -22.92 8.82
C LYS A 351 1.92 -22.36 9.96
N ILE A 352 1.28 -21.68 10.91
CA ILE A 352 1.95 -21.23 12.14
C ILE A 352 1.97 -22.37 13.16
N ASP A 353 3.17 -22.77 13.56
CA ASP A 353 3.37 -23.76 14.61
C ASP A 353 3.03 -23.16 16.00
N PRO A 354 2.30 -23.89 16.88
CA PRO A 354 1.90 -23.37 18.19
C PRO A 354 3.09 -23.01 19.11
N ALA A 355 4.18 -23.78 19.10
CA ALA A 355 5.35 -23.49 19.93
C ALA A 355 6.12 -22.28 19.40
N ALA A 356 6.26 -22.16 18.08
CA ALA A 356 6.85 -21.01 17.44
C ALA A 356 6.02 -19.73 17.73
N ARG A 357 4.69 -19.83 17.74
CA ARG A 357 3.80 -18.71 18.11
C ARG A 357 4.09 -18.23 19.53
N VAL A 358 4.23 -19.11 20.50
CA VAL A 358 4.57 -18.76 21.89
C VAL A 358 5.91 -18.04 21.97
N GLU A 359 6.92 -18.51 21.25
CA GLU A 359 8.25 -17.90 21.22
C GLU A 359 8.20 -16.50 20.57
N ILE A 360 7.46 -16.33 19.47
CA ILE A 360 7.26 -15.03 18.83
C ILE A 360 6.62 -14.04 19.80
N GLU A 361 5.52 -14.43 20.47
CA GLU A 361 4.84 -13.55 21.43
C GLU A 361 5.75 -13.16 22.61
N LYS A 362 6.56 -14.09 23.12
CA LYS A 362 7.54 -13.82 24.18
C LYS A 362 8.58 -12.79 23.71
N ARG A 363 9.12 -12.93 22.51
CA ARG A 363 10.10 -12.00 21.95
C ARG A 363 9.49 -10.61 21.73
N LEU A 364 8.31 -10.54 21.16
CA LEU A 364 7.58 -9.28 20.97
C LEU A 364 7.29 -8.57 22.30
N ALA A 365 6.89 -9.32 23.34
CA ALA A 365 6.67 -8.76 24.68
C ALA A 365 7.98 -8.22 25.29
N THR A 366 9.11 -8.93 25.09
CA THR A 366 10.43 -8.47 25.54
C THR A 366 10.83 -7.18 24.81
N LEU A 367 10.69 -7.11 23.49
CA LEU A 367 11.00 -5.93 22.70
C LEU A 367 10.15 -4.73 23.11
N ASP A 368 8.83 -4.94 23.35
CA ASP A 368 7.94 -3.89 23.84
C ASP A 368 8.36 -3.37 25.23
N ALA A 369 8.80 -4.25 26.13
CA ALA A 369 9.27 -3.87 27.46
C ALA A 369 10.63 -3.12 27.43
N MET A 370 11.49 -3.45 26.47
CA MET A 370 12.85 -2.89 26.34
C MET A 370 12.94 -1.64 25.45
N ARG A 371 11.83 -1.24 24.78
CA ARG A 371 11.87 -0.12 23.84
C ARG A 371 12.32 1.18 24.54
N SER A 372 13.12 1.96 23.82
CA SER A 372 13.55 3.29 24.26
C SER A 372 12.51 4.35 23.89
N SER A 373 12.35 5.36 24.72
CA SER A 373 11.66 6.61 24.37
C SER A 373 12.56 7.54 23.54
N GLU A 374 13.87 7.35 23.64
CA GLU A 374 14.87 8.17 22.95
C GLU A 374 14.93 7.82 21.45
N PRO A 375 15.17 8.80 20.57
CA PRO A 375 15.45 8.54 19.17
C PRO A 375 16.70 7.67 19.01
N PRO A 376 16.77 6.82 17.98
CA PRO A 376 17.94 5.99 17.75
C PRO A 376 19.19 6.87 17.55
N LYS A 377 20.30 6.50 18.18
CA LYS A 377 21.58 7.22 18.03
C LYS A 377 22.15 7.10 16.61
N GLN A 378 21.78 6.07 15.91
CA GLN A 378 22.21 5.83 14.53
C GLN A 378 20.99 5.58 13.64
N VAL A 379 20.94 6.27 12.51
CA VAL A 379 20.02 6.01 11.41
C VAL A 379 20.83 5.55 10.21
N SER A 380 20.52 4.35 9.73
CA SER A 380 21.10 3.74 8.53
C SER A 380 19.95 3.46 7.57
N PHE A 381 19.69 4.36 6.64
CA PHE A 381 18.50 4.40 5.85
C PHE A 381 18.80 4.28 4.35
N THR A 382 17.99 3.50 3.65
CA THR A 382 18.02 3.35 2.19
C THR A 382 16.64 3.61 1.61
N THR A 383 16.59 4.33 0.49
CA THR A 383 15.41 4.44 -0.36
C THR A 383 15.79 4.39 -1.83
N THR A 384 14.88 3.97 -2.70
CA THR A 384 15.03 4.04 -4.16
C THR A 384 14.08 5.04 -4.79
N THR A 385 13.14 5.58 -4.01
CA THR A 385 12.11 6.53 -4.44
C THR A 385 11.70 7.42 -3.28
N LEU A 386 11.41 8.68 -3.56
CA LEU A 386 10.95 9.64 -2.55
C LEU A 386 9.55 9.32 -1.98
N LYS A 387 8.88 8.26 -2.46
CA LYS A 387 7.66 7.72 -1.82
C LYS A 387 7.92 7.34 -0.37
N TYR A 388 9.03 6.67 -0.10
CA TYR A 388 9.46 6.19 1.21
C TYR A 388 10.74 6.94 1.60
N ASN A 389 10.60 8.18 2.02
CA ASN A 389 11.72 9.11 2.13
C ASN A 389 12.16 9.42 3.57
N LYS A 390 11.55 8.77 4.58
CA LYS A 390 11.78 9.11 5.99
C LYS A 390 12.11 7.88 6.84
N ALA A 391 13.07 8.05 7.75
CA ALA A 391 13.33 7.11 8.84
C ALA A 391 13.75 7.89 10.10
N HIS A 392 12.97 7.80 11.17
CA HIS A 392 13.19 8.48 12.44
C HIS A 392 13.39 10.00 12.25
N TRP A 393 14.59 10.51 12.64
CA TRP A 393 14.94 11.92 12.57
C TRP A 393 15.60 12.35 11.24
N VAL A 394 15.63 11.46 10.23
CA VAL A 394 16.19 11.72 8.89
C VAL A 394 15.08 11.71 7.86
N THR A 395 15.03 12.72 7.00
CA THR A 395 14.15 12.79 5.82
C THR A 395 14.97 13.13 4.58
N ILE A 396 14.90 12.31 3.55
CA ILE A 396 15.50 12.58 2.23
C ILE A 396 14.49 13.39 1.42
N ASN A 397 14.84 14.64 1.04
CA ASN A 397 13.95 15.52 0.30
C ASN A 397 14.17 15.44 -1.21
N ALA A 398 15.42 15.14 -1.64
CA ALA A 398 15.76 14.96 -3.05
C ALA A 398 16.92 13.97 -3.21
N ILE A 399 16.89 13.24 -4.33
CA ILE A 399 17.92 12.29 -4.74
C ILE A 399 18.43 12.66 -6.13
N LYS A 400 19.61 12.16 -6.53
CA LYS A 400 20.19 12.40 -7.85
C LYS A 400 19.49 11.59 -8.94
N GLU A 401 19.06 10.37 -8.60
CA GLU A 401 18.45 9.44 -9.53
C GLU A 401 17.49 8.49 -8.82
N HIS A 402 16.18 8.56 -9.18
CA HIS A 402 15.17 7.58 -8.74
C HIS A 402 15.48 6.18 -9.30
N TRP A 403 15.02 5.16 -8.59
CA TRP A 403 15.21 3.75 -8.88
C TRP A 403 16.67 3.31 -8.85
N SER A 404 17.52 4.11 -8.19
CA SER A 404 18.86 3.75 -7.74
C SER A 404 18.91 3.96 -6.22
N PRO A 405 19.59 3.09 -5.44
CA PRO A 405 19.65 3.24 -4.00
C PRO A 405 20.22 4.60 -3.58
N ALA A 406 19.47 5.29 -2.74
CA ALA A 406 19.91 6.49 -2.05
C ALA A 406 20.08 6.18 -0.57
N THR A 407 21.23 6.47 0.02
CA THR A 407 21.57 6.05 1.39
C THR A 407 21.95 7.22 2.25
N VAL A 408 21.55 7.15 3.51
CA VAL A 408 21.99 8.06 4.59
C VAL A 408 22.46 7.23 5.79
N HIS A 409 23.68 7.50 6.22
CA HIS A 409 24.19 7.04 7.52
C HIS A 409 24.39 8.26 8.38
N ALA A 410 23.60 8.38 9.44
CA ALA A 410 23.68 9.48 10.36
C ALA A 410 23.84 8.97 11.79
N THR A 411 24.85 9.46 12.50
CA THR A 411 25.12 9.10 13.89
C THR A 411 25.08 10.34 14.73
N TRP A 412 24.30 10.29 15.80
CA TRP A 412 24.20 11.34 16.79
C TRP A 412 24.97 10.95 18.06
N ASP A 413 25.94 11.75 18.42
CA ASP A 413 26.64 11.63 19.69
C ASP A 413 25.88 12.35 20.80
N SER A 414 25.37 11.60 21.77
CA SER A 414 24.77 12.20 22.98
C SER A 414 25.74 13.10 23.70
N PRO A 415 25.29 14.21 24.27
CA PRO A 415 26.18 15.08 25.08
C PRO A 415 26.89 14.27 26.14
N ARG A 416 28.23 14.42 26.21
CA ARG A 416 28.97 13.91 27.34
C ARG A 416 28.75 14.88 28.51
N PRO A 417 28.71 14.41 29.77
CA PRO A 417 28.54 15.29 30.94
C PRO A 417 29.57 16.43 31.05
N SER A 418 30.69 16.28 30.35
CA SER A 418 31.83 17.24 30.39
C SER A 418 31.86 18.23 29.21
N THR A 419 31.02 18.07 28.18
CA THR A 419 31.01 18.96 27.01
C THR A 419 29.58 19.31 26.63
N SER A 420 29.30 20.58 26.36
CA SER A 420 28.04 21.06 25.79
C SER A 420 27.96 20.85 24.29
N GLU A 421 28.93 20.17 23.69
CA GLU A 421 29.01 19.93 22.25
C GLU A 421 28.36 18.60 21.91
N VAL A 422 27.44 18.64 20.95
CA VAL A 422 26.78 17.48 20.34
C VAL A 422 27.07 17.53 18.86
N GLY A 423 27.52 16.40 18.32
CA GLY A 423 27.79 16.25 16.90
C GLY A 423 26.85 15.28 16.21
N ILE A 424 26.55 15.55 14.94
CA ILE A 424 25.92 14.62 14.03
C ILE A 424 26.87 14.35 12.87
N ALA A 425 27.32 13.12 12.71
CA ALA A 425 28.14 12.71 11.57
C ALA A 425 27.25 12.07 10.50
N ILE A 426 27.36 12.54 9.25
CA ILE A 426 26.51 12.11 8.15
C ILE A 426 27.36 11.64 6.96
N ARG A 427 27.00 10.50 6.39
CA ARG A 427 27.46 10.03 5.07
C ARG A 427 26.24 9.77 4.21
N VAL A 428 26.29 10.23 2.97
CA VAL A 428 25.22 10.07 2.00
C VAL A 428 25.75 9.56 0.66
N ASP A 429 24.92 8.80 -0.03
CA ASP A 429 25.11 8.47 -1.43
C ASP A 429 23.79 8.65 -2.18
N ASN A 430 23.83 9.14 -3.41
CA ASN A 430 22.66 9.46 -4.24
C ASN A 430 21.64 10.44 -3.60
N VAL A 431 22.03 11.25 -2.60
CA VAL A 431 21.18 12.24 -1.92
C VAL A 431 21.66 13.65 -2.24
N THR A 432 20.74 14.57 -2.53
CA THR A 432 21.03 15.99 -2.82
C THR A 432 20.36 16.97 -1.88
N ASP A 433 19.34 16.56 -1.15
CA ASP A 433 18.64 17.40 -0.15
C ASP A 433 18.14 16.50 0.96
N LEU A 434 18.43 16.85 2.20
CA LEU A 434 18.00 16.10 3.38
C LEU A 434 17.59 17.03 4.52
N SER A 435 16.67 16.57 5.36
CA SER A 435 16.30 17.22 6.60
C SER A 435 16.58 16.32 7.79
N LEU A 436 17.06 16.94 8.88
CA LEU A 436 17.24 16.30 10.18
C LEU A 436 16.36 17.04 11.19
N GLY A 437 15.78 16.32 12.15
CA GLY A 437 14.94 16.97 13.16
C GLY A 437 14.71 16.13 14.41
N PHE A 438 14.71 16.81 15.55
CA PHE A 438 14.38 16.26 16.85
C PHE A 438 13.33 17.13 17.54
N ASP A 439 12.37 16.49 18.20
CA ASP A 439 11.41 17.17 19.07
C ASP A 439 12.08 17.76 20.32
N ALA A 440 11.41 18.69 20.99
CA ALA A 440 11.96 19.43 22.11
C ALA A 440 12.44 18.57 23.29
N ASP A 441 11.80 17.42 23.51
CA ASP A 441 12.12 16.48 24.60
C ASP A 441 13.32 15.56 24.29
N HIS A 442 13.80 15.55 23.05
CA HIS A 442 14.90 14.66 22.63
C HIS A 442 16.28 15.33 22.64
N VAL A 443 16.37 16.65 22.74
CA VAL A 443 17.64 17.38 22.80
C VAL A 443 17.82 17.98 24.19
N PRO A 444 18.91 17.65 24.94
CA PRO A 444 19.16 18.18 26.28
C PRO A 444 19.16 19.71 26.31
N LEU A 445 18.59 20.31 27.36
CA LEU A 445 18.41 21.77 27.49
C LEU A 445 19.70 22.57 27.38
N GLN A 446 20.84 22.01 27.86
CA GLN A 446 22.14 22.64 27.82
C GLN A 446 22.79 22.70 26.43
N VAL A 447 22.21 21.99 25.43
CA VAL A 447 22.76 21.97 24.08
C VAL A 447 22.14 23.11 23.28
N ALA A 448 22.90 24.17 23.05
CA ALA A 448 22.48 25.34 22.27
C ALA A 448 22.74 25.17 20.77
N TRP A 449 23.77 24.42 20.40
CA TRP A 449 24.24 24.19 19.06
C TRP A 449 24.52 22.71 18.81
N ILE A 450 24.25 22.24 17.61
CA ILE A 450 24.65 20.92 17.12
C ILE A 450 25.57 21.14 15.93
N ASP A 451 26.75 20.53 15.96
CA ASP A 451 27.68 20.51 14.84
C ASP A 451 27.42 19.31 13.93
N ILE A 452 27.21 19.57 12.66
CA ILE A 452 26.97 18.54 11.64
C ILE A 452 28.24 18.38 10.81
N SER A 453 28.82 17.19 10.82
CA SER A 453 29.89 16.83 9.88
C SER A 453 29.30 16.04 8.72
N ILE A 454 29.50 16.53 7.48
CA ILE A 454 29.08 15.90 6.23
C ILE A 454 30.16 16.07 5.16
N GLY A 455 30.78 14.96 4.74
CA GLY A 455 32.03 15.03 3.98
C GLY A 455 33.11 15.73 4.80
N ASP A 456 33.79 16.72 4.20
CA ASP A 456 34.83 17.55 4.86
C ASP A 456 34.24 18.87 5.45
N GLN A 457 32.93 18.99 5.52
CA GLN A 457 32.26 20.21 5.99
C GLN A 457 31.73 20.06 7.40
N HIS A 458 31.78 21.18 8.15
CA HIS A 458 31.16 21.34 9.46
C HIS A 458 30.13 22.47 9.41
N ILE A 459 28.91 22.18 9.83
CA ILE A 459 27.79 23.13 9.80
C ILE A 459 27.15 23.19 11.18
N GLY A 460 27.37 24.32 11.88
CA GLY A 460 26.77 24.56 13.20
C GLY A 460 25.31 25.04 13.07
N VAL A 461 24.40 24.38 13.77
CA VAL A 461 22.97 24.68 13.74
C VAL A 461 22.44 24.94 15.13
N ALA A 462 21.87 26.13 15.33
CA ALA A 462 21.28 26.53 16.60
C ALA A 462 19.93 25.82 16.84
N ARG A 463 19.62 25.62 18.12
CA ARG A 463 18.30 25.20 18.58
C ARG A 463 17.26 26.27 18.30
N ARG A 464 16.01 25.84 18.06
CA ARG A 464 14.86 26.73 17.90
C ARG A 464 14.33 27.25 19.24
N SER A 465 13.52 28.32 19.22
CA SER A 465 12.94 28.93 20.41
C SER A 465 11.95 28.05 21.16
N ASP A 466 11.34 27.07 20.50
CA ASP A 466 10.45 26.06 21.09
C ASP A 466 11.21 24.84 21.65
N MET A 467 12.53 24.95 21.72
CA MET A 467 13.44 23.91 22.19
C MET A 467 13.58 22.71 21.25
N SER A 468 12.88 22.65 20.13
CA SER A 468 13.13 21.69 19.07
C SER A 468 14.41 22.00 18.32
N TRP A 469 14.91 21.04 17.58
CA TRP A 469 16.06 21.22 16.70
C TRP A 469 15.76 20.66 15.32
N GLY A 470 16.23 21.33 14.27
CA GLY A 470 16.09 20.81 12.92
C GLY A 470 16.74 21.69 11.91
N VAL A 471 17.21 21.05 10.85
CA VAL A 471 17.90 21.67 9.72
C VAL A 471 17.50 21.00 8.42
N ARG A 472 17.50 21.75 7.31
CA ARG A 472 17.48 21.22 5.96
C ARG A 472 18.81 21.58 5.28
N LEU A 473 19.45 20.59 4.70
CA LEU A 473 20.73 20.70 4.01
C LEU A 473 20.54 20.36 2.53
N ARG A 474 21.07 21.18 1.65
CA ARG A 474 21.05 20.98 0.20
C ARG A 474 22.46 20.96 -0.35
N ASN A 475 22.78 20.03 -1.23
CA ASN A 475 24.03 19.95 -1.95
C ASN A 475 23.98 20.86 -3.19
N ILE A 476 24.80 21.90 -3.22
CA ILE A 476 24.94 22.85 -4.30
C ILE A 476 26.39 22.82 -4.80
N GLY A 477 26.63 22.30 -6.01
CA GLY A 477 27.95 22.27 -6.61
C GLY A 477 29.01 21.55 -5.73
N SER A 478 28.65 20.44 -5.12
CA SER A 478 29.49 19.63 -4.20
C SER A 478 29.62 20.18 -2.77
N LYS A 479 28.99 21.31 -2.45
CA LYS A 479 28.92 21.83 -1.07
C LYS A 479 27.54 21.64 -0.48
N TRP A 480 27.51 21.28 0.80
CA TRP A 480 26.28 21.23 1.57
C TRP A 480 26.03 22.59 2.24
N GLU A 481 24.86 23.14 2.03
CA GLU A 481 24.45 24.42 2.56
C GLU A 481 23.13 24.27 3.32
N GLN A 482 23.01 25.05 4.40
CA GLN A 482 21.75 25.12 5.15
C GLN A 482 20.72 25.91 4.33
N VAL A 483 19.58 25.27 4.08
CA VAL A 483 18.42 25.95 3.43
C VAL A 483 17.75 26.87 4.43
N SER A 484 17.57 28.13 4.06
CA SER A 484 16.87 29.09 4.90
C SER A 484 15.41 28.69 5.16
N PRO A 485 14.92 28.74 6.42
CA PRO A 485 13.51 28.49 6.70
C PRO A 485 12.54 29.43 6.00
N VAL A 486 13.03 30.61 5.56
CA VAL A 486 12.26 31.64 4.86
C VAL A 486 12.46 31.61 3.34
N GLU A 487 13.23 30.61 2.83
CA GLU A 487 13.38 30.43 1.38
C GLU A 487 12.01 30.14 0.76
N PRO A 488 11.55 30.92 -0.23
CA PRO A 488 10.29 30.66 -0.89
C PRO A 488 10.34 29.27 -1.59
N PRO A 489 9.19 28.57 -1.67
CA PRO A 489 9.13 27.32 -2.41
C PRO A 489 9.66 27.52 -3.82
N SER A 490 10.55 26.63 -4.27
CA SER A 490 11.04 26.66 -5.65
C SER A 490 9.87 26.57 -6.63
N THR A 491 9.89 27.41 -7.66
CA THR A 491 8.94 27.35 -8.78
C THR A 491 9.37 26.31 -9.83
N GLU A 492 10.59 25.79 -9.73
CA GLU A 492 11.05 24.72 -10.60
C GLU A 492 10.33 23.41 -10.28
N LEU A 493 9.87 22.72 -11.32
CA LEU A 493 9.35 21.37 -11.18
C LEU A 493 10.50 20.43 -10.75
N CYS A 494 10.27 19.70 -9.68
CA CYS A 494 11.18 18.65 -9.23
C CYS A 494 10.39 17.50 -8.60
N LYS A 495 10.96 16.31 -8.72
CA LYS A 495 10.45 15.15 -8.00
C LYS A 495 10.63 15.37 -6.49
N LYS A 496 9.57 15.12 -5.73
CA LYS A 496 9.52 15.25 -4.27
C LYS A 496 8.58 14.21 -3.70
N HIS A 497 8.59 14.02 -2.39
CA HIS A 497 7.62 13.14 -1.74
C HIS A 497 6.18 13.53 -2.11
N GLY A 498 5.40 12.53 -2.57
CA GLY A 498 4.03 12.71 -3.09
C GLY A 498 3.94 13.20 -4.54
N LEU A 499 5.09 13.46 -5.20
CA LEU A 499 5.20 13.83 -6.62
C LEU A 499 6.51 13.28 -7.21
N GLN A 500 6.67 11.95 -7.24
CA GLN A 500 7.90 11.26 -7.70
C GLN A 500 7.68 10.23 -8.81
N GLY A 501 6.42 9.85 -9.11
CA GLY A 501 6.09 8.73 -9.99
C GLY A 501 6.25 7.36 -9.29
N PRO A 502 6.01 6.27 -9.98
CA PRO A 502 5.55 6.12 -11.37
C PRO A 502 4.03 6.38 -11.52
N ILE A 503 3.43 6.01 -12.68
CA ILE A 503 1.98 6.21 -12.95
C ILE A 503 1.11 5.78 -11.78
N ASP A 504 1.39 4.62 -11.20
CA ASP A 504 0.62 4.05 -10.09
C ASP A 504 0.62 4.89 -8.81
N ASP A 505 1.61 5.76 -8.60
CA ASP A 505 1.66 6.63 -7.41
C ASP A 505 0.48 7.60 -7.35
N ALA A 506 -0.09 7.98 -8.48
CA ALA A 506 -1.27 8.85 -8.52
C ALA A 506 -2.51 8.20 -7.84
N PHE A 507 -2.57 6.87 -7.78
CA PHE A 507 -3.64 6.10 -7.17
C PHE A 507 -3.39 5.76 -5.69
N MET A 508 -2.29 6.24 -5.13
CA MET A 508 -1.98 6.17 -3.70
C MET A 508 -2.34 7.46 -2.95
N GLY A 509 -3.00 8.39 -3.61
CA GLY A 509 -3.60 9.60 -3.06
C GLY A 509 -5.00 9.82 -3.64
N PRO A 510 -5.76 10.82 -3.17
CA PRO A 510 -7.07 11.14 -3.72
C PRO A 510 -7.00 11.39 -5.22
N PHE A 511 -7.86 10.74 -6.00
CA PHE A 511 -7.89 10.90 -7.46
C PHE A 511 -9.32 10.92 -7.99
N LEU A 512 -9.51 11.47 -9.19
CA LEU A 512 -10.75 11.39 -9.94
C LEU A 512 -10.47 11.24 -11.45
N PHE A 513 -11.34 10.55 -12.14
CA PHE A 513 -11.31 10.36 -13.58
C PHE A 513 -12.05 11.49 -14.28
N VAL A 514 -11.40 12.07 -15.30
CA VAL A 514 -12.02 13.07 -16.19
C VAL A 514 -12.23 12.41 -17.55
N LYS A 515 -13.48 12.02 -17.83
CA LYS A 515 -13.83 11.33 -19.06
C LYS A 515 -13.92 12.29 -20.25
N PRO A 516 -13.67 11.82 -21.50
CA PRO A 516 -13.88 12.64 -22.71
C PRO A 516 -15.38 12.96 -22.90
N THR A 517 -15.66 14.10 -23.55
CA THR A 517 -17.03 14.58 -23.84
C THR A 517 -17.33 14.69 -25.32
N ALA A 518 -16.35 14.42 -26.19
CA ALA A 518 -16.49 14.47 -27.64
C ALA A 518 -15.66 13.37 -28.30
N ALA A 519 -15.87 13.14 -29.58
CA ALA A 519 -15.00 12.28 -30.39
C ALA A 519 -13.61 12.90 -30.51
N GLY A 520 -12.59 12.07 -30.38
CA GLY A 520 -11.20 12.45 -30.55
C GLY A 520 -10.79 12.58 -32.02
N ARG A 521 -9.49 12.71 -32.22
CA ARG A 521 -8.90 12.91 -33.55
C ARG A 521 -8.90 11.65 -34.41
N HIS A 522 -8.88 10.48 -33.76
CA HIS A 522 -8.72 9.18 -34.43
C HIS A 522 -9.63 8.11 -33.81
N PRO A 523 -10.51 7.47 -34.60
CA PRO A 523 -11.48 6.49 -34.08
C PRO A 523 -10.82 5.28 -33.37
N LYS A 524 -9.63 4.87 -33.79
CA LYS A 524 -8.90 3.76 -33.15
C LYS A 524 -8.43 4.14 -31.75
N VAL A 525 -7.99 5.38 -31.57
CA VAL A 525 -7.59 5.91 -30.27
C VAL A 525 -8.82 6.02 -29.36
N ASP A 526 -9.94 6.52 -29.88
CA ASP A 526 -11.19 6.63 -29.12
C ASP A 526 -11.65 5.26 -28.62
N GLN A 527 -11.65 4.26 -29.49
CA GLN A 527 -12.04 2.89 -29.11
C GLN A 527 -11.12 2.32 -28.01
N TRP A 528 -9.82 2.56 -28.11
CA TRP A 528 -8.87 2.13 -27.10
C TRP A 528 -9.06 2.87 -25.78
N VAL A 529 -9.25 4.18 -25.83
CA VAL A 529 -9.52 5.03 -24.65
C VAL A 529 -10.78 4.55 -23.92
N ASP A 530 -11.88 4.30 -24.65
CA ASP A 530 -13.12 3.81 -24.06
C ASP A 530 -12.93 2.44 -23.38
N SER A 531 -12.20 1.54 -24.02
CA SER A 531 -11.88 0.22 -23.46
C SER A 531 -11.07 0.32 -22.17
N GLU A 532 -9.99 1.11 -22.18
CA GLU A 532 -9.08 1.25 -21.04
C GLU A 532 -9.72 2.08 -19.91
N PHE A 533 -10.52 3.09 -20.22
CA PHE A 533 -11.29 3.84 -19.22
C PHE A 533 -12.27 2.93 -18.47
N ASN A 534 -13.09 2.17 -19.23
CA ASN A 534 -14.06 1.24 -18.63
C ASN A 534 -13.35 0.15 -17.81
N ARG A 535 -12.18 -0.31 -18.28
CA ARG A 535 -11.34 -1.22 -17.51
C ARG A 535 -10.86 -0.57 -16.22
N ALA A 536 -10.33 0.64 -16.27
CA ALA A 536 -9.77 1.33 -15.09
C ALA A 536 -10.84 1.51 -14.00
N VAL A 537 -12.07 1.93 -14.37
CA VAL A 537 -13.20 2.05 -13.42
C VAL A 537 -13.57 0.68 -12.84
N ARG A 538 -13.75 -0.32 -13.71
CA ARG A 538 -14.12 -1.68 -13.30
C ARG A 538 -13.09 -2.32 -12.38
N GLU A 539 -11.80 -2.23 -12.73
CA GLU A 539 -10.75 -2.90 -11.95
C GLU A 539 -10.44 -2.16 -10.64
N TRP A 540 -10.59 -0.83 -10.58
CA TRP A 540 -10.55 -0.12 -9.31
C TRP A 540 -11.62 -0.64 -8.35
N HIS A 541 -12.84 -0.80 -8.87
CA HIS A 541 -13.95 -1.35 -8.09
C HIS A 541 -13.69 -2.80 -7.67
N ARG A 542 -13.27 -3.64 -8.62
CA ARG A 542 -13.13 -5.09 -8.42
C ARG A 542 -11.91 -5.46 -7.59
N GLN A 543 -10.75 -4.82 -7.81
CA GLN A 543 -9.48 -5.20 -7.19
C GLN A 543 -9.10 -4.31 -6.00
N MET A 544 -9.52 -3.05 -6.01
CA MET A 544 -9.23 -2.11 -4.93
C MET A 544 -10.45 -1.83 -4.05
N ARG A 545 -11.60 -2.48 -4.36
CA ARG A 545 -12.85 -2.40 -3.57
C ARG A 545 -13.30 -0.96 -3.31
N GLY A 546 -13.00 -0.07 -4.26
CA GLY A 546 -13.30 1.35 -4.23
C GLY A 546 -14.25 1.77 -5.34
N ASP A 547 -14.73 3.00 -5.29
CA ASP A 547 -15.59 3.57 -6.33
C ASP A 547 -14.87 4.79 -6.92
N ALA A 548 -14.44 4.69 -8.17
CA ALA A 548 -13.78 5.80 -8.84
C ALA A 548 -14.75 6.97 -9.05
N ILE A 549 -14.35 8.17 -8.63
CA ILE A 549 -15.10 9.39 -8.91
C ILE A 549 -14.90 9.72 -10.40
N VAL A 550 -15.97 9.83 -11.16
CA VAL A 550 -15.93 10.15 -12.58
C VAL A 550 -16.66 11.47 -12.84
N LYS A 551 -16.00 12.40 -13.53
CA LYS A 551 -16.55 13.70 -13.94
C LYS A 551 -16.23 13.98 -15.41
N THR A 552 -16.96 14.91 -16.01
CA THR A 552 -16.57 15.58 -17.25
C THR A 552 -15.74 16.82 -16.96
N SER A 553 -15.15 17.43 -18.00
CA SER A 553 -14.41 18.70 -17.85
C SER A 553 -15.29 19.84 -17.35
N GLU A 554 -16.57 19.84 -17.70
CA GLU A 554 -17.56 20.85 -17.31
C GLU A 554 -18.01 20.68 -15.86
N GLU A 555 -17.95 19.47 -15.32
CA GLU A 555 -18.32 19.15 -13.95
C GLU A 555 -17.17 19.39 -12.94
N LEU A 556 -15.96 19.64 -13.45
CA LEU A 556 -14.80 19.92 -12.58
C LEU A 556 -14.97 21.27 -11.89
N LYS A 557 -14.77 21.27 -10.59
CA LYS A 557 -14.74 22.45 -9.73
C LYS A 557 -13.30 22.80 -9.35
N PRO A 558 -13.02 24.05 -8.93
CA PRO A 558 -11.69 24.43 -8.42
C PRO A 558 -11.21 23.50 -7.29
N GLU A 559 -12.10 23.08 -6.40
CA GLU A 559 -11.82 22.18 -5.28
C GLU A 559 -11.37 20.78 -5.75
N ASP A 560 -11.84 20.34 -6.91
CA ASP A 560 -11.40 19.06 -7.50
C ASP A 560 -9.94 19.16 -7.96
N ILE A 561 -9.56 20.26 -8.59
CA ILE A 561 -8.17 20.52 -9.02
C ILE A 561 -7.24 20.70 -7.81
N GLU A 562 -7.74 21.27 -6.73
CA GLU A 562 -6.98 21.47 -5.50
C GLU A 562 -6.73 20.15 -4.77
N ASN A 563 -7.75 19.27 -4.68
CA ASN A 563 -7.74 18.15 -3.76
C ASN A 563 -7.44 16.79 -4.40
N PHE A 564 -7.55 16.64 -5.72
CA PHE A 564 -7.43 15.35 -6.41
C PHE A 564 -6.30 15.33 -7.45
N ASN A 565 -5.69 14.17 -7.61
CA ASN A 565 -4.96 13.83 -8.82
C ASN A 565 -5.96 13.63 -9.96
N LEU A 566 -5.76 14.28 -11.10
CA LEU A 566 -6.68 14.21 -12.22
C LEU A 566 -6.22 13.15 -13.23
N ILE A 567 -7.05 12.15 -13.47
CA ILE A 567 -6.79 11.10 -14.45
C ILE A 567 -7.57 11.44 -15.71
N LEU A 568 -6.88 12.03 -16.70
CA LEU A 568 -7.47 12.57 -17.92
C LEU A 568 -7.55 11.48 -19.00
N TRP A 569 -8.72 11.28 -19.55
CA TRP A 569 -8.97 10.29 -20.61
C TRP A 569 -9.31 10.96 -21.94
N GLY A 570 -8.82 10.38 -23.03
CA GLY A 570 -8.99 10.92 -24.36
C GLY A 570 -7.76 11.66 -24.88
N ASP A 571 -7.96 12.44 -25.93
CA ASP A 571 -6.97 13.33 -26.53
C ASP A 571 -7.35 14.80 -26.36
N PRO A 572 -6.47 15.77 -26.76
CA PRO A 572 -6.81 17.20 -26.62
C PRO A 572 -8.05 17.69 -27.38
N GLN A 573 -8.60 16.92 -28.35
CA GLN A 573 -9.86 17.25 -29.02
C GLN A 573 -11.05 16.77 -28.20
N SER A 574 -10.96 15.60 -27.59
CA SER A 574 -12.06 14.96 -26.87
C SER A 574 -12.19 15.39 -25.42
N ASN A 575 -11.11 15.91 -24.81
CA ASN A 575 -11.07 16.31 -23.40
C ASN A 575 -10.64 17.77 -23.24
N PRO A 576 -11.57 18.68 -22.91
CA PRO A 576 -11.28 20.11 -22.75
C PRO A 576 -10.27 20.45 -21.64
N THR A 577 -10.19 19.64 -20.57
CA THR A 577 -9.19 19.83 -19.52
C THR A 577 -7.80 19.50 -20.04
N LEU A 578 -7.66 18.41 -20.81
CA LEU A 578 -6.40 18.08 -21.46
C LEU A 578 -5.99 19.11 -22.50
N ALA A 579 -6.93 19.66 -23.27
CA ALA A 579 -6.66 20.72 -24.25
C ALA A 579 -6.00 21.96 -23.64
N LYS A 580 -6.37 22.32 -22.40
CA LYS A 580 -5.82 23.49 -21.68
C LYS A 580 -4.36 23.33 -21.22
N ILE A 581 -3.86 22.10 -21.17
CA ILE A 581 -2.54 21.79 -20.59
C ILE A 581 -1.61 21.05 -21.56
N ALA A 582 -2.11 20.63 -22.71
CA ALA A 582 -1.38 19.74 -23.62
C ALA A 582 -0.04 20.33 -24.10
N ASP A 583 0.04 21.65 -24.28
CA ASP A 583 1.24 22.39 -24.66
C ASP A 583 2.32 22.46 -23.55
N LYS A 584 1.93 22.19 -22.30
CA LYS A 584 2.81 22.20 -21.13
C LYS A 584 3.35 20.82 -20.76
N LEU A 585 2.91 19.77 -21.48
CA LEU A 585 3.36 18.42 -21.23
C LEU A 585 4.65 18.09 -21.99
N PRO A 586 5.55 17.26 -21.44
CA PRO A 586 6.81 16.92 -22.08
C PRO A 586 6.64 16.04 -23.33
N ILE A 587 5.53 15.33 -23.46
CA ILE A 587 5.14 14.55 -24.62
C ILE A 587 4.11 15.32 -25.41
N GLN A 588 4.46 15.69 -26.63
CA GLN A 588 3.56 16.45 -27.51
C GLN A 588 2.63 15.52 -28.30
N TRP A 589 1.35 15.84 -28.34
CA TRP A 589 0.35 15.05 -29.06
C TRP A 589 -0.45 15.89 -30.05
N SER A 590 0.00 15.89 -31.30
CA SER A 590 -0.68 16.55 -32.42
C SER A 590 -1.69 15.60 -33.08
N ARG A 591 -2.31 16.07 -34.18
CA ARG A 591 -3.16 15.21 -35.00
C ARG A 591 -2.38 14.15 -35.74
N GLU A 592 -1.15 14.46 -36.14
CA GLU A 592 -0.33 13.59 -36.98
C GLU A 592 0.60 12.71 -36.14
N HIS A 593 1.12 13.24 -35.04
CA HIS A 593 2.19 12.59 -34.30
C HIS A 593 2.04 12.68 -32.78
N VAL A 594 2.46 11.60 -32.12
CA VAL A 594 2.92 11.61 -30.71
C VAL A 594 4.43 11.80 -30.77
N VAL A 595 4.97 12.82 -30.10
CA VAL A 595 6.39 13.20 -30.16
C VAL A 595 7.02 13.12 -28.77
N VAL A 596 8.08 12.31 -28.63
CA VAL A 596 8.86 12.13 -27.41
C VAL A 596 10.32 12.48 -27.71
N GLY A 597 10.75 13.68 -27.36
CA GLY A 597 12.07 14.20 -27.77
C GLY A 597 12.22 14.22 -29.29
N ALA A 598 13.17 13.45 -29.81
CA ALA A 598 13.38 13.32 -31.25
C ALA A 598 12.55 12.22 -31.92
N ARG A 599 11.87 11.36 -31.15
CA ARG A 599 11.09 10.22 -31.66
C ARG A 599 9.68 10.64 -32.02
N LYS A 600 9.17 10.15 -33.15
CA LYS A 600 7.82 10.43 -33.65
C LYS A 600 7.07 9.13 -33.93
N PHE A 601 5.85 9.07 -33.44
CA PHE A 601 4.93 7.95 -33.64
C PHE A 601 3.66 8.46 -34.33
N ASP A 602 3.08 7.66 -35.22
CA ASP A 602 1.83 7.99 -35.91
C ASP A 602 0.67 8.06 -34.89
N ALA A 603 0.06 9.24 -34.74
CA ALA A 603 -1.03 9.47 -33.78
C ALA A 603 -2.32 8.69 -34.11
N ALA A 604 -2.49 8.21 -35.36
CA ALA A 604 -3.64 7.39 -35.72
C ALA A 604 -3.58 5.97 -35.14
N SER A 605 -2.40 5.53 -34.73
CA SER A 605 -2.15 4.17 -34.22
C SER A 605 -1.38 4.11 -32.89
N HIS A 606 -1.02 5.26 -32.32
CA HIS A 606 -0.29 5.33 -31.04
C HIS A 606 -0.95 6.32 -30.10
N ALA A 607 -0.95 5.99 -28.82
CA ALA A 607 -1.42 6.86 -27.76
C ALA A 607 -0.39 7.01 -26.63
N PRO A 608 -0.16 8.22 -26.11
CA PRO A 608 0.68 8.41 -24.93
C PRO A 608 -0.09 8.07 -23.66
N VAL A 609 0.62 7.47 -22.70
CA VAL A 609 0.25 7.39 -21.29
C VAL A 609 1.35 8.05 -20.47
N LEU A 610 1.02 8.80 -19.45
CA LEU A 610 2.02 9.44 -18.59
C LEU A 610 1.44 9.88 -17.25
N ILE A 611 2.35 10.05 -16.27
CA ILE A 611 2.11 10.82 -15.05
C ILE A 611 2.96 12.09 -15.09
N TYR A 612 2.41 13.20 -14.63
CA TYR A 612 3.12 14.47 -14.60
C TYR A 612 2.57 15.38 -13.50
N PRO A 613 3.35 16.33 -12.93
CA PRO A 613 2.79 17.38 -12.10
C PRO A 613 1.73 18.16 -12.86
N ASN A 614 0.55 18.34 -12.25
CA ASN A 614 -0.57 18.98 -12.91
C ASN A 614 -0.26 20.46 -13.23
N PRO A 615 -0.24 20.89 -14.49
CA PRO A 615 0.01 22.30 -14.84
C PRO A 615 -1.03 23.28 -14.30
N LEU A 616 -2.20 22.80 -13.82
CA LEU A 616 -3.22 23.60 -13.15
C LEU A 616 -3.01 23.67 -11.63
N ASN A 617 -2.30 22.70 -11.05
CA ASN A 617 -1.92 22.63 -9.63
C ASN A 617 -0.67 21.78 -9.44
N PRO A 618 0.55 22.34 -9.42
CA PRO A 618 1.80 21.58 -9.33
C PRO A 618 2.02 20.82 -8.02
N GLN A 619 1.06 20.81 -7.11
CA GLN A 619 1.06 19.98 -5.90
C GLN A 619 0.32 18.64 -6.09
N ARG A 620 -0.27 18.42 -7.25
CA ARG A 620 -1.03 17.24 -7.62
C ARG A 620 -0.52 16.66 -8.93
N TYR A 621 -0.90 15.42 -9.21
CA TYR A 621 -0.62 14.80 -10.49
C TYR A 621 -1.74 15.05 -11.51
N ILE A 622 -1.35 14.98 -12.78
CA ILE A 622 -2.20 14.43 -13.82
C ILE A 622 -1.67 13.04 -14.22
N VAL A 623 -2.58 12.17 -14.62
CA VAL A 623 -2.27 10.96 -15.38
C VAL A 623 -3.05 11.04 -16.69
N LEU A 624 -2.41 10.68 -17.80
CA LEU A 624 -3.04 10.62 -19.10
C LEU A 624 -3.27 9.15 -19.49
N ASN A 625 -4.52 8.80 -19.82
CA ASN A 625 -4.95 7.53 -20.41
C ASN A 625 -4.47 6.25 -19.70
N SER A 626 -4.37 6.26 -18.38
CA SER A 626 -4.02 5.06 -17.62
C SER A 626 -4.81 4.98 -16.32
N GLY A 627 -5.22 3.78 -15.94
CA GLY A 627 -5.51 3.39 -14.55
C GLY A 627 -4.22 2.93 -13.85
N PHE A 628 -4.35 2.24 -12.70
CA PHE A 628 -3.22 1.51 -12.14
C PHE A 628 -2.75 0.45 -13.15
N THR A 629 -1.44 0.19 -13.21
CA THR A 629 -0.84 -0.39 -14.41
C THR A 629 -0.74 -1.91 -14.44
N TYR A 630 -0.81 -2.61 -13.30
CA TYR A 630 -0.87 -4.07 -13.33
C TYR A 630 -2.29 -4.56 -13.69
N ARG A 631 -2.38 -5.75 -14.29
CA ARG A 631 -3.57 -6.21 -14.99
C ARG A 631 -4.03 -7.60 -14.51
N GLU A 632 -4.99 -8.17 -15.22
CA GLU A 632 -5.70 -9.40 -14.87
C GLU A 632 -4.76 -10.61 -14.64
N TYR A 633 -3.67 -10.70 -15.41
CA TYR A 633 -2.63 -11.71 -15.21
C TYR A 633 -1.92 -11.57 -13.86
N ASP A 634 -1.73 -10.34 -13.42
CA ASP A 634 -1.03 -10.06 -12.17
C ASP A 634 -1.89 -10.35 -10.94
N TYR A 635 -3.23 -10.41 -11.09
CA TYR A 635 -4.12 -10.80 -9.98
C TYR A 635 -3.97 -12.26 -9.57
N LEU A 636 -3.43 -13.10 -10.45
CA LEU A 636 -3.21 -14.51 -10.18
C LEU A 636 -2.12 -14.77 -9.14
N ASN A 637 -1.15 -13.83 -9.00
CA ASN A 637 -0.10 -13.93 -7.98
C ASN A 637 0.27 -12.55 -7.42
N ASN A 638 0.25 -12.42 -6.09
CA ASN A 638 0.51 -11.13 -5.44
C ASN A 638 1.94 -10.59 -5.65
N ALA A 639 2.93 -11.44 -5.96
CA ALA A 639 4.28 -10.96 -6.29
C ALA A 639 4.30 -10.16 -7.60
N ARG A 640 3.40 -10.47 -8.56
CA ARG A 640 3.28 -9.73 -9.82
C ARG A 640 2.56 -8.39 -9.67
N GLN A 641 1.84 -8.15 -8.58
CA GLN A 641 1.05 -6.92 -8.33
C GLN A 641 1.97 -5.76 -7.91
N ILE A 642 2.69 -5.24 -8.90
CA ILE A 642 3.61 -4.12 -8.83
C ILE A 642 3.36 -3.23 -10.05
N PRO A 643 3.76 -1.95 -10.04
CA PRO A 643 3.67 -1.09 -11.23
C PRO A 643 4.32 -1.74 -12.46
N LYS A 644 3.66 -1.62 -13.61
CA LYS A 644 4.11 -2.20 -14.88
C LYS A 644 4.59 -1.15 -15.88
N LEU A 645 4.17 0.10 -15.74
CA LEU A 645 4.62 1.19 -16.57
C LEU A 645 5.38 2.22 -15.72
N PRO A 646 6.44 2.82 -16.28
CA PRO A 646 7.21 3.86 -15.61
C PRO A 646 6.45 5.20 -15.57
N ASP A 647 7.14 6.35 -15.69
CA ASP A 647 6.47 7.64 -15.65
C ASP A 647 5.71 7.95 -16.96
N TRP A 648 6.12 7.36 -18.07
CA TRP A 648 5.43 7.49 -19.34
C TRP A 648 5.68 6.29 -20.27
N ALA A 649 4.75 6.06 -21.20
CA ALA A 649 4.89 5.13 -22.31
C ALA A 649 4.13 5.62 -23.54
N VAL A 650 4.53 5.11 -24.71
CA VAL A 650 3.77 5.20 -25.97
C VAL A 650 3.24 3.81 -26.28
N VAL A 651 1.93 3.70 -26.37
CA VAL A 651 1.23 2.43 -26.65
C VAL A 651 0.92 2.35 -28.12
N ASP A 652 1.35 1.28 -28.78
CA ASP A 652 0.97 0.93 -30.16
C ASP A 652 -0.35 0.15 -30.13
N LEU A 653 -1.37 0.76 -30.68
CA LEU A 653 -2.74 0.28 -30.73
C LEU A 653 -3.00 -0.70 -31.88
N THR A 654 -1.99 -1.04 -32.69
CA THR A 654 -2.10 -2.12 -33.69
C THR A 654 -2.19 -3.49 -33.02
N THR A 655 -1.67 -3.59 -31.80
CA THR A 655 -1.86 -4.73 -30.92
C THR A 655 -2.97 -4.40 -29.92
N PRO A 656 -4.06 -5.18 -29.85
CA PRO A 656 -5.14 -4.93 -28.90
C PRO A 656 -4.70 -5.10 -27.45
N PRO A 657 -5.38 -4.47 -26.49
CA PRO A 657 -5.17 -4.71 -25.07
C PRO A 657 -5.30 -6.20 -24.70
N SER A 658 -4.49 -6.62 -23.74
CA SER A 658 -4.44 -8.00 -23.22
C SER A 658 -4.54 -8.01 -21.68
N ALA A 659 -4.54 -9.20 -21.10
CA ALA A 659 -4.48 -9.37 -19.65
C ALA A 659 -3.13 -8.93 -19.01
N GLN A 660 -2.13 -8.57 -19.82
CA GLN A 660 -0.81 -8.13 -19.35
C GLN A 660 -0.50 -6.67 -19.70
N PHE A 661 -0.92 -6.20 -20.88
CA PHE A 661 -0.52 -4.89 -21.41
C PHE A 661 -1.72 -4.16 -22.05
N PRO A 662 -1.73 -2.82 -22.04
CA PRO A 662 -2.77 -2.00 -22.66
C PRO A 662 -2.68 -1.97 -24.21
N GLY A 663 -1.74 -2.64 -24.79
CA GLY A 663 -1.32 -2.73 -26.19
C GLY A 663 0.16 -3.06 -26.23
N ARG A 664 0.81 -2.99 -27.40
CA ARG A 664 2.27 -3.13 -27.47
C ARG A 664 2.94 -1.85 -26.98
N ILE A 665 3.82 -1.95 -26.00
CA ILE A 665 4.61 -0.79 -25.55
C ILE A 665 5.67 -0.50 -26.62
N ALA A 666 5.48 0.58 -27.34
CA ALA A 666 6.40 1.03 -28.39
C ALA A 666 7.62 1.74 -27.80
N ASP A 667 7.41 2.44 -26.68
CA ASP A 667 8.46 3.17 -25.97
C ASP A 667 8.01 3.46 -24.53
N ALA A 668 8.96 3.48 -23.58
CA ALA A 668 8.66 3.80 -22.19
C ALA A 668 9.92 4.20 -21.42
N ASP A 669 9.81 5.17 -20.50
CA ASP A 669 10.92 5.59 -19.64
C ASP A 669 10.40 6.36 -18.41
N PHE A 670 11.30 6.68 -17.50
CA PHE A 670 11.10 7.62 -16.41
C PHE A 670 11.46 9.04 -16.83
N PHE A 671 10.82 10.03 -16.26
CA PHE A 671 11.32 11.40 -16.30
C PHE A 671 12.54 11.56 -15.39
N ASP A 672 13.36 12.58 -15.65
CA ASP A 672 14.45 12.96 -14.75
C ASP A 672 13.90 13.62 -13.45
N GLU A 673 14.80 14.02 -12.57
CA GLU A 673 14.46 14.62 -11.26
C GLU A 673 13.80 16.01 -11.38
N LYS A 674 13.78 16.62 -12.57
CA LYS A 674 13.09 17.86 -12.91
C LYS A 674 11.89 17.67 -13.82
N TRP A 675 11.40 16.43 -13.94
CA TRP A 675 10.30 16.04 -14.82
C TRP A 675 10.58 16.26 -16.31
N GLY A 676 11.85 16.34 -16.70
CA GLY A 676 12.30 16.38 -18.09
C GLY A 676 12.40 14.97 -18.68
N LEU A 677 12.40 14.90 -20.02
CA LEU A 677 12.70 13.66 -20.74
C LEU A 677 14.16 13.28 -20.53
N ARG A 678 14.43 12.04 -20.14
CA ARG A 678 15.79 11.49 -20.09
C ARG A 678 16.35 11.29 -21.51
N PRO A 679 17.68 11.33 -21.70
CA PRO A 679 18.28 10.82 -22.92
C PRO A 679 17.79 9.39 -23.20
N PRO A 680 17.56 9.01 -24.48
CA PRO A 680 17.10 7.67 -24.79
C PRO A 680 17.99 6.60 -24.15
N HIS A 681 17.37 5.64 -23.47
CA HIS A 681 18.10 4.51 -22.91
C HIS A 681 18.70 3.71 -24.06
N THR A 682 20.02 3.77 -24.21
CA THR A 682 20.74 2.88 -25.15
C THR A 682 20.62 1.47 -24.56
N ALA A 683 19.68 0.69 -25.06
CA ALA A 683 19.62 -0.72 -24.71
C ALA A 683 21.01 -1.31 -24.97
N LEU A 684 21.65 -1.82 -23.92
CA LEU A 684 22.77 -2.74 -24.10
C LEU A 684 22.22 -3.89 -24.96
N LYS A 685 22.69 -3.93 -26.22
CA LYS A 685 22.33 -4.95 -27.21
C LYS A 685 22.73 -6.34 -26.72
#